data_ac9c9576ee15f112bb52dcfda61de552
#
_entry.id   ac9c9576ee15f112bb52dcfda61de552
#
_cell.length_a   1.000
_cell.length_b   1.000
_cell.length_c   1.000
_cell.angle_alpha   90.00
_cell.angle_beta   90.00
_cell.angle_gamma   90.00
#
_symmetry.space_group_name_H-M   'P 1'
#
loop_
_entity.id
_entity.type
_entity.pdbx_description
1 polymer ?
#
loop_
_entity_poly.entity_id
_entity_poly.type
_entity_poly.pdbx_seq_one_letter_code
_entity_poly.pdbx_strand_id
1 'polypeptide(L)'
;MNRFYLLRFISLLFIANLIFGQTTKLHLVFTNDIHGSIHQIPARFMNPEFGPMMSGGAGAFAYVSELRQEAKQKGDDVLLLDGGNFFQGTPLGTLDGGETIIRWMNQMDYDALTPGLRDFDQGVENLKQLSNVANFPMLSGNLIDDKAGQNPEWLKPIIYKQIGQTKLAIIGLTQDNIPELSFPKNTEGLQFLPAVASAQKQVKTAKLNGADIIIMLAHLGIPYNRKDEFETFLSQVSQGETSVESKGLNAMELAHFVEGIDVLVTGGVAKGYNEPWEDPNTHTLIVQNYGNLSGIGHLELLIDQDTKSISGYEFPTDRGMLITLLQDDILPESEMGETVHHWVKDAKLKAEKQFFSRDTNPKKNAYLKTLKRLSESDRFPVPSLGKPEQLEIVTWNLEWFPAAGDTTLEAAAETIQEWGVDMVALQEIKNINAFAKLMSFLPDHDFVLSKQSSFMDQAIIYRKDVVTFLAQYEPFSFDDYYFAGRPPLMANFIWHYEERQREFMVVNMHLKCCGDGLYRRQKSLEQLHDLLAQYIENGNENIIVVGDWNDQLTDTGLNQSFTAFLDDPDTFQFATMEISGDTSQASYPKWIVPSILDHILYSKGFFDEQALGGKIQTLRMEEVLGSWELYEEILSDHRPVMWTIPIPD
;
A
#
# COMPACT_ATOMS: atom_id res chain seq x y z
N MET A 1 1.70 -15.87 -78.87
CA MET A 1 1.87 -14.61 -78.05
C MET A 1 1.38 -14.71 -76.61
N ASN A 2 0.88 -15.83 -76.13
CA ASN A 2 0.21 -15.90 -74.76
C ASN A 2 0.99 -16.60 -73.63
N ARG A 3 2.24 -17.07 -73.87
CA ARG A 3 3.03 -17.72 -72.79
C ARG A 3 4.04 -16.77 -72.08
N PHE A 4 4.41 -15.65 -72.68
CA PHE A 4 5.35 -14.71 -72.11
C PHE A 4 4.68 -13.74 -71.10
N TYR A 5 3.39 -13.48 -71.22
CA TYR A 5 2.67 -12.62 -70.26
C TYR A 5 2.32 -13.32 -68.94
N LEU A 6 2.15 -14.63 -68.97
CA LEU A 6 1.83 -15.40 -67.76
C LEU A 6 3.03 -15.52 -66.81
N LEU A 7 4.24 -15.66 -67.35
CA LEU A 7 5.48 -15.70 -66.54
C LEU A 7 5.85 -14.35 -65.91
N ARG A 8 5.54 -13.23 -66.55
CA ARG A 8 5.77 -11.90 -65.96
C ARG A 8 4.74 -11.56 -64.86
N PHE A 9 3.51 -12.05 -64.95
CA PHE A 9 2.49 -11.84 -63.92
C PHE A 9 2.76 -12.71 -62.67
N ILE A 10 3.26 -13.93 -62.84
CA ILE A 10 3.67 -14.78 -61.73
C ILE A 10 4.93 -14.23 -61.04
N SER A 11 5.89 -13.66 -61.75
CA SER A 11 7.06 -13.00 -61.15
C SER A 11 6.70 -11.72 -60.39
N LEU A 12 5.69 -10.97 -60.84
CA LEU A 12 5.21 -9.77 -60.15
C LEU A 12 4.39 -10.11 -58.88
N LEU A 13 3.65 -11.23 -58.88
CA LEU A 13 2.96 -11.73 -57.70
C LEU A 13 3.94 -12.31 -56.65
N PHE A 14 5.06 -12.89 -57.03
CA PHE A 14 6.12 -13.32 -56.12
C PHE A 14 6.93 -12.16 -55.54
N ILE A 15 7.11 -11.07 -56.27
CA ILE A 15 7.83 -9.87 -55.81
C ILE A 15 6.92 -9.01 -54.92
N ALA A 16 5.61 -9.03 -55.11
CA ALA A 16 4.68 -8.30 -54.26
C ALA A 16 4.51 -8.95 -52.84
N ASN A 17 4.81 -10.25 -52.68
CA ASN A 17 4.82 -10.92 -51.35
C ASN A 17 6.17 -10.75 -50.58
N LEU A 18 7.18 -10.08 -51.18
CA LEU A 18 8.49 -9.86 -50.56
C LEU A 18 8.67 -8.45 -49.97
N ILE A 19 7.63 -7.61 -49.95
CA ILE A 19 7.76 -6.19 -49.53
C ILE A 19 6.91 -5.90 -48.25
N PHE A 20 6.15 -6.84 -47.74
CA PHE A 20 5.58 -6.68 -46.42
C PHE A 20 6.59 -7.23 -45.42
N GLY A 21 7.31 -6.36 -44.71
CA GLY A 21 8.15 -6.72 -43.57
C GLY A 21 7.38 -7.70 -42.66
N GLN A 22 8.05 -8.73 -42.19
CA GLN A 22 7.42 -9.73 -41.36
C GLN A 22 7.19 -9.11 -39.97
N THR A 23 5.95 -8.69 -39.69
CA THR A 23 5.56 -8.16 -38.39
C THR A 23 5.17 -9.33 -37.48
N THR A 24 5.77 -9.40 -36.31
CA THR A 24 5.38 -10.33 -35.22
C THR A 24 4.74 -9.54 -34.10
N LYS A 25 3.64 -10.06 -33.54
CA LYS A 25 2.99 -9.44 -32.41
C LYS A 25 3.57 -10.01 -31.10
N LEU A 26 3.92 -9.11 -30.18
CA LEU A 26 4.26 -9.44 -28.80
C LEU A 26 3.14 -8.94 -27.90
N HIS A 27 2.42 -9.87 -27.26
CA HIS A 27 1.44 -9.56 -26.25
C HIS A 27 2.17 -9.28 -24.93
N LEU A 28 2.36 -7.99 -24.60
CA LEU A 28 2.89 -7.55 -23.32
C LEU A 28 1.75 -7.51 -22.30
N VAL A 29 1.72 -8.51 -21.42
CA VAL A 29 0.78 -8.63 -20.32
C VAL A 29 1.48 -8.23 -19.03
N PHE A 30 0.83 -7.43 -18.19
CA PHE A 30 1.48 -6.95 -16.99
C PHE A 30 0.50 -6.75 -15.82
N THR A 31 1.03 -6.97 -14.62
CA THR A 31 0.41 -6.67 -13.34
C THR A 31 1.32 -5.76 -12.52
N ASN A 32 0.79 -5.10 -11.52
CA ASN A 32 1.49 -4.34 -10.50
C ASN A 32 0.58 -4.18 -9.29
N ASP A 33 1.16 -3.95 -8.12
CA ASP A 33 0.43 -3.67 -6.88
C ASP A 33 -0.67 -4.71 -6.60
N ILE A 34 -0.34 -6.00 -6.74
CA ILE A 34 -1.27 -7.12 -6.48
C ILE A 34 -1.67 -7.12 -5.00
N HIS A 35 -0.76 -6.73 -4.10
CA HIS A 35 -1.00 -6.62 -2.66
C HIS A 35 -1.62 -7.88 -2.02
N GLY A 36 -1.29 -9.06 -2.54
CA GLY A 36 -1.85 -10.32 -2.07
C GLY A 36 -3.33 -10.53 -2.42
N SER A 37 -3.90 -9.72 -3.29
CA SER A 37 -5.33 -9.71 -3.63
C SER A 37 -5.62 -10.57 -4.86
N ILE A 38 -5.54 -11.90 -4.72
CA ILE A 38 -5.85 -12.85 -5.80
C ILE A 38 -7.23 -13.51 -5.64
N HIS A 39 -7.99 -13.14 -4.62
CA HIS A 39 -9.30 -13.70 -4.32
C HIS A 39 -10.43 -12.98 -5.10
N GLN A 40 -11.58 -13.63 -5.14
CA GLN A 40 -12.80 -13.06 -5.74
C GLN A 40 -13.46 -12.09 -4.75
N ILE A 41 -13.78 -10.88 -5.21
CA ILE A 41 -14.47 -9.85 -4.43
C ILE A 41 -15.49 -9.11 -5.30
N PRO A 42 -16.54 -8.50 -4.71
CA PRO A 42 -17.40 -7.59 -5.45
C PRO A 42 -16.64 -6.34 -5.90
N ALA A 43 -16.82 -5.91 -7.14
CA ALA A 43 -16.29 -4.64 -7.66
C ALA A 43 -17.06 -3.43 -7.10
N ARG A 44 -16.93 -3.17 -5.81
CA ARG A 44 -17.64 -2.11 -5.09
C ARG A 44 -17.30 -0.70 -5.61
N PHE A 45 -16.14 -0.55 -6.22
CA PHE A 45 -15.75 0.70 -6.90
C PHE A 45 -16.62 1.02 -8.12
N MET A 46 -17.27 0.02 -8.74
CA MET A 46 -18.21 0.20 -9.83
C MET A 46 -19.63 0.46 -9.31
N ASN A 47 -20.06 -0.30 -8.32
CA ASN A 47 -21.33 -0.13 -7.62
C ASN A 47 -21.17 -0.62 -6.17
N PRO A 48 -21.21 0.28 -5.17
CA PRO A 48 -21.00 -0.08 -3.77
C PRO A 48 -22.00 -1.10 -3.21
N GLU A 49 -23.24 -1.10 -3.68
CA GLU A 49 -24.30 -1.99 -3.18
C GLU A 49 -24.38 -3.32 -3.95
N PHE A 50 -24.21 -3.25 -5.27
CA PHE A 50 -24.40 -4.37 -6.19
C PHE A 50 -23.19 -4.50 -7.14
N GLY A 51 -21.99 -4.48 -6.59
CA GLY A 51 -20.76 -4.65 -7.38
C GLY A 51 -20.76 -5.99 -8.09
N PRO A 52 -20.54 -6.03 -9.42
CA PRO A 52 -20.32 -7.31 -10.11
C PRO A 52 -19.14 -8.03 -9.50
N MET A 53 -19.13 -9.38 -9.55
CA MET A 53 -18.03 -10.15 -8.99
C MET A 53 -16.78 -10.06 -9.86
N MET A 54 -15.63 -9.83 -9.21
CA MET A 54 -14.32 -9.95 -9.83
C MET A 54 -13.90 -11.42 -9.85
N SER A 55 -13.32 -11.88 -10.94
CA SER A 55 -12.84 -13.25 -11.10
C SER A 55 -11.49 -13.52 -10.42
N GLY A 56 -10.78 -12.47 -9.97
CA GLY A 56 -9.53 -12.58 -9.21
C GLY A 56 -8.42 -13.34 -9.93
N GLY A 57 -7.54 -13.98 -9.16
CA GLY A 57 -6.39 -14.73 -9.68
C GLY A 57 -6.77 -15.92 -10.58
N ALA A 58 -7.95 -16.52 -10.38
CA ALA A 58 -8.45 -17.58 -11.24
C ALA A 58 -8.92 -17.05 -12.61
N GLY A 59 -9.49 -15.85 -12.65
CA GLY A 59 -9.82 -15.19 -13.91
C GLY A 59 -8.58 -14.70 -14.66
N ALA A 60 -7.60 -14.18 -13.93
CA ALA A 60 -6.31 -13.83 -14.49
C ALA A 60 -5.63 -15.04 -15.16
N PHE A 61 -5.66 -16.19 -14.48
CA PHE A 61 -5.13 -17.44 -15.00
C PHE A 61 -5.87 -17.90 -16.27
N ALA A 62 -7.19 -17.84 -16.27
CA ALA A 62 -8.01 -18.17 -17.45
C ALA A 62 -7.64 -17.28 -18.65
N TYR A 63 -7.63 -15.97 -18.45
CA TYR A 63 -7.29 -15.00 -19.49
C TYR A 63 -5.91 -15.23 -20.11
N VAL A 64 -4.88 -15.33 -19.28
CA VAL A 64 -3.50 -15.51 -19.77
C VAL A 64 -3.31 -16.87 -20.44
N SER A 65 -3.97 -17.92 -19.94
CA SER A 65 -3.90 -19.27 -20.53
C SER A 65 -4.54 -19.30 -21.91
N GLU A 66 -5.71 -18.68 -22.08
CA GLU A 66 -6.38 -18.54 -23.37
C GLU A 66 -5.55 -17.71 -24.35
N LEU A 67 -5.04 -16.56 -23.91
CA LEU A 67 -4.18 -15.70 -24.72
C LEU A 67 -2.94 -16.45 -25.22
N ARG A 68 -2.26 -17.21 -24.36
CA ARG A 68 -1.10 -18.03 -24.77
C ARG A 68 -1.45 -19.09 -25.81
N GLN A 69 -2.62 -19.71 -25.66
CA GLN A 69 -3.09 -20.70 -26.63
C GLN A 69 -3.37 -20.04 -27.99
N GLU A 70 -4.02 -18.89 -28.01
CA GLU A 70 -4.28 -18.13 -29.23
C GLU A 70 -3.01 -17.61 -29.88
N ALA A 71 -2.12 -16.99 -29.12
CA ALA A 71 -0.84 -16.47 -29.59
C ALA A 71 -0.01 -17.57 -30.25
N LYS A 72 0.07 -18.74 -29.62
CA LYS A 72 0.77 -19.92 -30.20
C LYS A 72 0.19 -20.37 -31.53
N GLN A 73 -1.14 -20.28 -31.72
CA GLN A 73 -1.78 -20.64 -32.99
C GLN A 73 -1.48 -19.60 -34.09
N LYS A 74 -1.32 -18.33 -33.72
CA LYS A 74 -1.03 -17.22 -34.62
C LYS A 74 0.47 -17.04 -34.89
N GLY A 75 1.34 -17.66 -34.10
CA GLY A 75 2.80 -17.48 -34.16
C GLY A 75 3.26 -16.20 -33.47
N ASP A 76 2.47 -15.69 -32.56
CA ASP A 76 2.74 -14.55 -31.71
C ASP A 76 3.38 -14.98 -30.39
N ASP A 77 4.02 -14.07 -29.68
CA ASP A 77 4.64 -14.29 -28.38
C ASP A 77 3.87 -13.58 -27.25
N VAL A 78 3.91 -14.15 -26.05
CA VAL A 78 3.32 -13.57 -24.83
C VAL A 78 4.42 -13.37 -23.81
N LEU A 79 4.46 -12.18 -23.20
CA LEU A 79 5.36 -11.80 -22.12
C LEU A 79 4.52 -11.34 -20.92
N LEU A 80 4.64 -12.02 -19.78
CA LEU A 80 3.90 -11.71 -18.55
C LEU A 80 4.87 -11.18 -17.49
N LEU A 81 4.70 -9.91 -17.08
CA LEU A 81 5.59 -9.19 -16.20
C LEU A 81 4.85 -8.63 -14.99
N ASP A 82 5.56 -8.45 -13.85
CA ASP A 82 5.01 -7.77 -12.68
C ASP A 82 5.86 -6.57 -12.26
N GLY A 83 5.18 -5.43 -12.03
CA GLY A 83 5.78 -4.14 -11.66
C GLY A 83 6.02 -3.95 -10.16
N GLY A 84 5.87 -4.97 -9.31
CA GLY A 84 6.15 -4.92 -7.87
C GLY A 84 4.96 -4.67 -6.96
N ASN A 85 5.20 -4.69 -5.63
CA ASN A 85 4.20 -4.70 -4.56
C ASN A 85 3.24 -5.90 -4.66
N PHE A 86 3.79 -7.10 -4.85
CA PHE A 86 2.97 -8.25 -5.19
C PHE A 86 2.27 -8.90 -3.98
N PHE A 87 2.82 -8.85 -2.76
CA PHE A 87 2.26 -9.67 -1.66
C PHE A 87 1.74 -8.90 -0.44
N GLN A 88 2.33 -7.77 -0.07
CA GLN A 88 1.97 -7.02 1.15
C GLN A 88 0.64 -6.29 0.98
N GLY A 89 -0.38 -6.60 1.81
CA GLY A 89 -1.70 -5.93 1.78
C GLY A 89 -2.86 -6.80 2.24
N THR A 90 -2.76 -8.13 2.17
CA THR A 90 -3.78 -9.05 2.72
C THR A 90 -3.14 -10.12 3.61
N PRO A 91 -3.90 -10.77 4.50
CA PRO A 91 -3.40 -11.92 5.27
C PRO A 91 -2.87 -13.03 4.38
N LEU A 92 -3.43 -13.21 3.18
CA LEU A 92 -2.97 -14.21 2.21
C LEU A 92 -1.52 -13.99 1.78
N GLY A 93 -1.15 -12.72 1.56
CA GLY A 93 0.22 -12.37 1.19
C GLY A 93 1.16 -12.26 2.40
N THR A 94 0.67 -11.76 3.56
CA THR A 94 1.55 -11.39 4.67
C THR A 94 1.88 -12.52 5.65
N LEU A 95 0.99 -13.52 5.83
CA LEU A 95 1.17 -14.56 6.85
C LEU A 95 2.31 -15.54 6.56
N ASP A 96 2.64 -15.76 5.31
CA ASP A 96 3.74 -16.63 4.87
C ASP A 96 4.85 -15.86 4.14
N GLY A 97 4.87 -14.54 4.30
CA GLY A 97 5.87 -13.67 3.71
C GLY A 97 5.79 -13.53 2.19
N GLY A 98 4.68 -13.88 1.57
CA GLY A 98 4.45 -13.77 0.12
C GLY A 98 4.60 -15.09 -0.64
N GLU A 99 4.90 -16.19 0.05
CA GLU A 99 5.15 -17.48 -0.61
C GLU A 99 3.92 -17.97 -1.40
N THR A 100 2.70 -17.83 -0.85
CA THR A 100 1.46 -18.20 -1.55
C THR A 100 1.28 -17.42 -2.84
N ILE A 101 1.60 -16.13 -2.85
CA ILE A 101 1.50 -15.30 -4.05
C ILE A 101 2.54 -15.71 -5.10
N ILE A 102 3.79 -15.97 -4.71
CA ILE A 102 4.80 -16.49 -5.65
C ILE A 102 4.38 -17.85 -6.23
N ARG A 103 3.74 -18.72 -5.43
CA ARG A 103 3.22 -20.01 -5.93
C ARG A 103 2.12 -19.81 -6.99
N TRP A 104 1.23 -18.83 -6.77
CA TRP A 104 0.25 -18.45 -7.79
C TRP A 104 0.93 -17.88 -9.03
N MET A 105 1.91 -16.97 -8.89
CA MET A 105 2.67 -16.41 -10.01
C MET A 105 3.44 -17.49 -10.78
N ASN A 106 3.95 -18.54 -10.11
CA ASN A 106 4.58 -19.69 -10.76
C ASN A 106 3.59 -20.45 -11.65
N GLN A 107 2.33 -20.62 -11.20
CA GLN A 107 1.30 -21.27 -12.02
C GLN A 107 0.85 -20.40 -13.19
N MET A 108 0.94 -19.08 -13.05
CA MET A 108 0.70 -18.11 -14.12
C MET A 108 1.83 -18.06 -15.17
N ASP A 109 2.98 -18.72 -14.92
CA ASP A 109 4.19 -18.65 -15.76
C ASP A 109 4.63 -17.19 -16.00
N TYR A 110 4.84 -16.41 -14.92
CA TYR A 110 5.45 -15.09 -15.05
C TYR A 110 6.86 -15.18 -15.64
N ASP A 111 7.23 -14.20 -16.45
CA ASP A 111 8.56 -14.11 -17.08
C ASP A 111 9.57 -13.39 -16.21
N ALA A 112 9.13 -12.38 -15.45
CA ALA A 112 9.92 -11.64 -14.49
C ALA A 112 9.05 -10.75 -13.58
N LEU A 113 9.61 -10.33 -12.44
CA LEU A 113 9.11 -9.24 -11.62
C LEU A 113 10.25 -8.32 -11.16
N THR A 114 9.92 -7.08 -10.78
CA THR A 114 10.80 -6.18 -10.04
C THR A 114 10.20 -5.90 -8.65
N PRO A 115 11.00 -5.95 -7.55
CA PRO A 115 10.46 -5.64 -6.22
C PRO A 115 10.08 -4.17 -6.07
N GLY A 116 8.89 -3.91 -5.52
CA GLY A 116 8.41 -2.59 -5.12
C GLY A 116 8.68 -2.27 -3.65
N LEU A 117 8.25 -1.08 -3.21
CA LEU A 117 8.46 -0.60 -1.84
C LEU A 117 7.97 -1.58 -0.76
N ARG A 118 6.72 -2.03 -0.90
CA ARG A 118 6.07 -2.92 0.09
C ARG A 118 6.64 -4.34 0.11
N ASP A 119 7.32 -4.76 -0.94
CA ASP A 119 7.95 -6.07 -0.97
C ASP A 119 9.15 -6.17 -0.02
N PHE A 120 9.70 -5.03 0.43
CA PHE A 120 10.73 -4.98 1.47
C PHE A 120 10.18 -5.00 2.90
N ASP A 121 8.87 -4.91 3.12
CA ASP A 121 8.29 -4.78 4.47
C ASP A 121 8.61 -5.96 5.41
N GLN A 122 8.92 -7.13 4.86
CA GLN A 122 9.39 -8.29 5.63
C GLN A 122 10.92 -8.51 5.54
N GLY A 123 11.64 -7.53 5.01
CA GLY A 123 13.10 -7.49 4.95
C GLY A 123 13.72 -8.24 3.77
N VAL A 124 15.00 -7.96 3.54
CA VAL A 124 15.79 -8.49 2.41
C VAL A 124 15.86 -10.03 2.41
N GLU A 125 15.99 -10.66 3.60
CA GLU A 125 16.10 -12.11 3.68
C GLU A 125 14.80 -12.81 3.24
N ASN A 126 13.63 -12.20 3.50
CA ASN A 126 12.35 -12.69 2.99
C ASN A 126 12.31 -12.65 1.46
N LEU A 127 12.68 -11.52 0.83
CA LEU A 127 12.74 -11.42 -0.63
C LEU A 127 13.69 -12.45 -1.25
N LYS A 128 14.82 -12.68 -0.62
CA LYS A 128 15.77 -13.71 -1.05
C LYS A 128 15.18 -15.12 -0.96
N GLN A 129 14.41 -15.43 0.09
CA GLN A 129 13.68 -16.70 0.19
C GLN A 129 12.64 -16.83 -0.91
N LEU A 130 11.86 -15.77 -1.17
CA LEU A 130 10.86 -15.75 -2.24
C LEU A 130 11.50 -15.95 -3.62
N SER A 131 12.68 -15.38 -3.87
CA SER A 131 13.40 -15.58 -5.13
C SER A 131 13.81 -17.04 -5.37
N ASN A 132 14.00 -17.82 -4.31
CA ASN A 132 14.28 -19.26 -4.41
C ASN A 132 13.02 -20.10 -4.65
N VAL A 133 11.84 -19.59 -4.29
CA VAL A 133 10.53 -20.24 -4.55
C VAL A 133 10.03 -19.92 -5.95
N ALA A 134 10.40 -18.74 -6.48
CA ALA A 134 9.99 -18.30 -7.81
C ALA A 134 10.65 -19.12 -8.93
N ASN A 135 9.85 -19.57 -9.91
CA ASN A 135 10.33 -20.24 -11.13
C ASN A 135 10.81 -19.23 -12.19
N PHE A 136 10.71 -17.94 -11.91
CA PHE A 136 11.09 -16.82 -12.76
C PHE A 136 12.03 -15.87 -12.01
N PRO A 137 12.83 -15.07 -12.71
CA PRO A 137 13.79 -14.17 -12.07
C PRO A 137 13.12 -12.94 -11.45
N MET A 138 13.60 -12.54 -10.28
CA MET A 138 13.42 -11.19 -9.74
C MET A 138 14.51 -10.28 -10.31
N LEU A 139 14.11 -9.08 -10.78
CA LEU A 139 15.02 -8.18 -11.48
C LEU A 139 15.26 -6.89 -10.68
N SER A 140 16.54 -6.51 -10.55
CA SER A 140 16.95 -5.16 -10.14
C SER A 140 18.39 -4.89 -10.56
N GLY A 141 18.60 -3.82 -11.29
CA GLY A 141 19.93 -3.41 -11.79
C GLY A 141 20.63 -2.36 -10.94
N ASN A 142 19.97 -1.85 -9.89
CA ASN A 142 20.51 -0.80 -9.03
C ASN A 142 20.64 -1.19 -7.56
N LEU A 143 20.41 -2.45 -7.20
CA LEU A 143 20.67 -2.96 -5.86
C LEU A 143 22.04 -3.61 -5.79
N ILE A 144 22.82 -3.25 -4.75
CA ILE A 144 24.15 -3.77 -4.50
C ILE A 144 24.17 -4.38 -3.11
N ASP A 145 24.69 -5.61 -2.99
CA ASP A 145 24.98 -6.24 -1.69
C ASP A 145 26.15 -5.49 -1.02
N ASP A 146 25.94 -4.99 0.19
CA ASP A 146 26.92 -4.19 0.95
C ASP A 146 28.25 -4.91 1.16
N LYS A 147 28.22 -6.24 1.29
CA LYS A 147 29.41 -7.06 1.55
C LYS A 147 30.12 -7.48 0.27
N ALA A 148 29.34 -7.85 -0.74
CA ALA A 148 29.87 -8.33 -2.01
C ALA A 148 30.27 -7.20 -2.97
N GLY A 149 29.71 -5.98 -2.82
CA GLY A 149 29.96 -4.84 -3.69
C GLY A 149 29.44 -5.00 -5.13
N GLN A 150 28.51 -5.92 -5.34
CA GLN A 150 27.89 -6.24 -6.62
C GLN A 150 26.40 -6.56 -6.46
N ASN A 151 25.67 -6.73 -7.57
CA ASN A 151 24.28 -7.16 -7.48
C ASN A 151 24.16 -8.46 -6.67
N PRO A 152 23.14 -8.58 -5.80
CA PRO A 152 22.86 -9.82 -5.08
C PRO A 152 22.65 -10.99 -6.05
N GLU A 153 23.17 -12.18 -5.73
CA GLU A 153 23.07 -13.38 -6.60
C GLU A 153 21.62 -13.79 -6.91
N TRP A 154 20.70 -13.48 -6.00
CA TRP A 154 19.27 -13.78 -6.13
C TRP A 154 18.51 -12.76 -6.98
N LEU A 155 19.14 -11.65 -7.40
CA LEU A 155 18.59 -10.65 -8.32
C LEU A 155 19.37 -10.64 -9.64
N LYS A 156 18.65 -10.50 -10.74
CA LYS A 156 19.26 -10.30 -12.05
C LYS A 156 19.05 -8.85 -12.50
N PRO A 157 20.07 -8.15 -13.01
CA PRO A 157 19.86 -6.80 -13.55
C PRO A 157 19.11 -6.81 -14.89
N ILE A 158 19.37 -7.82 -15.73
CA ILE A 158 18.83 -7.95 -17.09
C ILE A 158 18.62 -9.42 -17.41
N ILE A 159 17.55 -9.73 -18.13
CA ILE A 159 17.35 -10.99 -18.85
C ILE A 159 17.09 -10.72 -20.33
N TYR A 160 17.28 -11.73 -21.18
CA TYR A 160 17.09 -11.63 -22.62
C TYR A 160 16.10 -12.70 -23.10
N LYS A 161 15.23 -12.30 -24.05
CA LYS A 161 14.33 -13.19 -24.77
C LYS A 161 14.50 -13.00 -26.28
N GLN A 162 14.18 -14.03 -27.06
CA GLN A 162 14.19 -13.94 -28.51
C GLN A 162 12.74 -13.96 -29.00
N ILE A 163 12.34 -12.96 -29.78
CA ILE A 163 11.05 -12.82 -30.43
C ILE A 163 11.27 -12.81 -31.93
N GLY A 164 11.07 -13.94 -32.56
CA GLY A 164 11.47 -14.11 -33.96
C GLY A 164 12.98 -13.84 -34.15
N GLN A 165 13.34 -12.81 -34.96
CA GLN A 165 14.73 -12.38 -35.15
C GLN A 165 15.16 -11.26 -34.20
N THR A 166 14.27 -10.72 -33.42
CA THR A 166 14.47 -9.57 -32.53
C THR A 166 14.89 -10.01 -31.14
N LYS A 167 15.97 -9.48 -30.62
CA LYS A 167 16.45 -9.74 -29.25
C LYS A 167 15.90 -8.69 -28.29
N LEU A 168 15.07 -9.15 -27.38
CA LEU A 168 14.47 -8.35 -26.32
C LEU A 168 15.32 -8.40 -25.05
N ALA A 169 15.61 -7.25 -24.43
CA ALA A 169 16.13 -7.16 -23.07
C ALA A 169 15.02 -6.73 -22.10
N ILE A 170 14.92 -7.38 -20.95
CA ILE A 170 14.06 -6.98 -19.83
C ILE A 170 14.97 -6.58 -18.69
N ILE A 171 14.90 -5.31 -18.29
CA ILE A 171 15.74 -4.69 -17.26
C ILE A 171 14.90 -4.44 -16.02
N GLY A 172 15.37 -4.83 -14.83
CA GLY A 172 14.73 -4.45 -13.57
C GLY A 172 15.36 -3.21 -12.96
N LEU A 173 14.55 -2.37 -12.34
CA LEU A 173 14.98 -1.22 -11.56
C LEU A 173 14.11 -1.07 -10.32
N THR A 174 14.75 -0.98 -9.16
CA THR A 174 14.07 -0.75 -7.87
C THR A 174 14.12 0.75 -7.54
N GLN A 175 13.06 1.29 -6.96
CA GLN A 175 13.02 2.67 -6.50
C GLN A 175 14.18 2.97 -5.55
N ASP A 176 14.92 4.05 -5.77
CA ASP A 176 16.19 4.31 -5.08
C ASP A 176 16.06 4.95 -3.70
N ASN A 177 14.88 5.50 -3.37
CA ASN A 177 14.59 6.11 -2.08
C ASN A 177 13.80 5.20 -1.11
N ILE A 178 13.67 3.89 -1.41
CA ILE A 178 13.02 2.93 -0.47
C ILE A 178 13.60 2.98 0.94
N PRO A 179 14.93 3.11 1.16
CA PRO A 179 15.48 3.26 2.52
C PRO A 179 14.97 4.48 3.28
N GLU A 180 14.46 5.48 2.57
CA GLU A 180 13.89 6.71 3.14
C GLU A 180 12.39 6.58 3.44
N LEU A 181 11.74 5.53 2.94
CA LEU A 181 10.29 5.28 3.05
C LEU A 181 9.95 4.06 3.92
N SER A 182 10.90 3.14 4.15
CA SER A 182 10.70 1.89 4.88
C SER A 182 11.49 1.87 6.19
N PHE A 183 11.22 0.90 7.07
CA PHE A 183 12.07 0.70 8.25
C PHE A 183 13.51 0.42 7.84
N PRO A 184 14.52 0.99 8.52
CA PRO A 184 15.93 0.78 8.19
C PRO A 184 16.37 -0.70 8.15
N LYS A 185 15.72 -1.54 8.96
CA LYS A 185 15.99 -2.98 8.98
C LYS A 185 15.51 -3.70 7.71
N ASN A 186 14.46 -3.19 7.08
CA ASN A 186 13.84 -3.82 5.91
C ASN A 186 14.76 -3.81 4.69
N THR A 187 15.69 -2.86 4.64
CA THR A 187 16.65 -2.69 3.53
C THR A 187 18.10 -2.99 3.93
N GLU A 188 18.32 -3.49 5.16
CA GLU A 188 19.65 -3.74 5.71
C GLU A 188 20.44 -4.73 4.85
N GLY A 189 21.69 -4.37 4.54
CA GLY A 189 22.60 -5.17 3.71
C GLY A 189 22.53 -4.88 2.23
N LEU A 190 21.70 -3.91 1.81
CA LEU A 190 21.61 -3.45 0.43
C LEU A 190 21.88 -1.94 0.30
N GLN A 191 22.63 -1.57 -0.74
CA GLN A 191 22.73 -0.19 -1.23
C GLN A 191 21.78 -0.01 -2.42
N PHE A 192 21.07 1.10 -2.41
CA PHE A 192 20.19 1.53 -3.49
C PHE A 192 20.91 2.62 -4.30
N LEU A 193 21.40 2.24 -5.48
CA LEU A 193 22.08 3.18 -6.36
C LEU A 193 21.08 4.11 -7.08
N PRO A 194 21.51 5.34 -7.46
CA PRO A 194 20.67 6.29 -8.18
C PRO A 194 20.00 5.66 -9.39
N ALA A 195 18.68 5.87 -9.53
CA ALA A 195 17.84 5.20 -10.51
C ALA A 195 18.24 5.56 -11.95
N VAL A 196 18.41 6.87 -12.26
CA VAL A 196 18.75 7.33 -13.61
C VAL A 196 20.09 6.78 -14.09
N ALA A 197 21.14 6.94 -13.29
CA ALA A 197 22.49 6.46 -13.66
C ALA A 197 22.53 4.94 -13.85
N SER A 198 21.80 4.21 -13.00
CA SER A 198 21.70 2.76 -13.10
C SER A 198 20.91 2.33 -14.33
N ALA A 199 19.79 2.97 -14.62
CA ALA A 199 19.00 2.71 -15.83
C ALA A 199 19.82 2.95 -17.11
N GLN A 200 20.52 4.10 -17.22
CA GLN A 200 21.41 4.40 -18.33
C GLN A 200 22.51 3.35 -18.51
N LYS A 201 23.13 2.91 -17.40
CA LYS A 201 24.14 1.84 -17.41
C LYS A 201 23.56 0.52 -17.93
N GLN A 202 22.37 0.13 -17.46
CA GLN A 202 21.74 -1.14 -17.85
C GLN A 202 21.27 -1.09 -19.31
N VAL A 203 20.68 0.01 -19.78
CA VAL A 203 20.31 0.23 -21.20
C VAL A 203 21.55 0.10 -22.09
N LYS A 204 22.65 0.77 -21.73
CA LYS A 204 23.93 0.64 -22.47
C LYS A 204 24.44 -0.81 -22.48
N THR A 205 24.35 -1.50 -21.35
CA THR A 205 24.76 -2.91 -21.24
C THR A 205 23.90 -3.81 -22.12
N ALA A 206 22.57 -3.60 -22.13
CA ALA A 206 21.65 -4.35 -22.99
C ALA A 206 21.96 -4.17 -24.47
N LYS A 207 22.18 -2.91 -24.92
CA LYS A 207 22.57 -2.59 -26.32
C LYS A 207 23.90 -3.20 -26.70
N LEU A 208 24.91 -3.15 -25.83
CA LEU A 208 26.22 -3.80 -26.10
C LEU A 208 26.10 -5.33 -26.19
N ASN A 209 25.13 -5.93 -25.53
CA ASN A 209 24.83 -7.37 -25.64
C ASN A 209 23.89 -7.68 -26.83
N GLY A 210 23.62 -6.71 -27.69
CA GLY A 210 22.85 -6.89 -28.91
C GLY A 210 21.35 -6.93 -28.70
N ALA A 211 20.82 -6.28 -27.68
CA ALA A 211 19.39 -6.07 -27.53
C ALA A 211 18.89 -5.08 -28.58
N ASP A 212 17.86 -5.47 -29.31
CA ASP A 212 17.18 -4.65 -30.30
C ASP A 212 16.07 -3.80 -29.64
N ILE A 213 15.31 -4.41 -28.71
CA ILE A 213 14.21 -3.78 -27.94
C ILE A 213 14.52 -3.88 -26.45
N ILE A 214 14.18 -2.83 -25.69
CA ILE A 214 14.39 -2.77 -24.25
C ILE A 214 13.06 -2.49 -23.53
N ILE A 215 12.62 -3.44 -22.73
CA ILE A 215 11.53 -3.27 -21.75
C ILE A 215 12.14 -3.10 -20.36
N MET A 216 11.75 -2.05 -19.66
CA MET A 216 12.15 -1.83 -18.26
C MET A 216 10.98 -2.11 -17.33
N LEU A 217 11.25 -2.83 -16.23
CA LEU A 217 10.37 -2.98 -15.09
C LEU A 217 10.87 -2.08 -13.98
N ALA A 218 10.05 -1.11 -13.54
CA ALA A 218 10.46 -0.18 -12.49
C ALA A 218 9.24 0.25 -11.65
N HIS A 219 9.26 -0.04 -10.36
CA HIS A 219 8.16 0.32 -9.44
C HIS A 219 8.27 1.79 -9.01
N LEU A 220 7.85 2.72 -9.88
CA LEU A 220 8.05 4.17 -9.70
C LEU A 220 6.75 4.97 -9.75
N GLY A 221 5.69 4.42 -10.32
CA GLY A 221 4.37 5.02 -10.47
C GLY A 221 4.25 6.06 -11.58
N ILE A 222 3.02 6.21 -12.05
CA ILE A 222 2.58 7.32 -12.92
C ILE A 222 1.66 8.21 -12.09
N PRO A 223 1.91 9.54 -11.99
CA PRO A 223 1.09 10.45 -11.19
C PRO A 223 -0.37 10.51 -11.67
N TYR A 224 -1.30 10.85 -10.75
CA TYR A 224 -2.73 10.96 -11.05
C TYR A 224 -3.04 11.97 -12.16
N ASN A 225 -2.41 13.15 -12.14
CA ASN A 225 -2.59 14.21 -13.11
C ASN A 225 -1.38 14.27 -14.04
N ARG A 226 -1.23 13.27 -14.91
CA ARG A 226 -0.06 13.05 -15.76
C ARG A 226 0.49 14.33 -16.42
N LYS A 227 -0.40 15.14 -17.03
CA LYS A 227 0.01 16.35 -17.76
C LYS A 227 0.52 17.45 -16.86
N ASP A 228 -0.25 17.78 -15.82
CA ASP A 228 0.07 18.88 -14.91
C ASP A 228 1.35 18.57 -14.11
N GLU A 229 1.49 17.31 -13.66
CA GLU A 229 2.69 16.86 -12.96
C GLU A 229 3.92 16.86 -13.86
N PHE A 230 3.78 16.45 -15.12
CA PHE A 230 4.88 16.48 -16.07
C PHE A 230 5.30 17.91 -16.45
N GLU A 231 4.35 18.84 -16.61
CA GLU A 231 4.65 20.27 -16.83
C GLU A 231 5.36 20.86 -15.61
N THR A 232 4.92 20.53 -14.40
CA THR A 232 5.58 20.92 -13.16
C THR A 232 7.00 20.38 -13.08
N PHE A 233 7.21 19.11 -13.38
CA PHE A 233 8.52 18.48 -13.46
C PHE A 233 9.45 19.20 -14.46
N LEU A 234 9.00 19.49 -15.68
CA LEU A 234 9.79 20.24 -16.66
C LEU A 234 10.19 21.63 -16.16
N SER A 235 9.30 22.30 -15.42
CA SER A 235 9.62 23.58 -14.78
C SER A 235 10.72 23.40 -13.72
N GLN A 236 10.63 22.40 -12.86
CA GLN A 236 11.65 22.09 -11.84
C GLN A 236 13.01 21.75 -12.47
N VAL A 237 13.02 20.97 -13.56
CA VAL A 237 14.24 20.68 -14.33
C VAL A 237 14.87 21.97 -14.86
N SER A 238 14.05 22.86 -15.43
CA SER A 238 14.54 24.15 -15.97
C SER A 238 15.10 25.09 -14.90
N GLN A 239 14.63 24.95 -13.68
CA GLN A 239 15.08 25.71 -12.49
C GLN A 239 16.27 25.05 -11.77
N GLY A 240 16.63 23.82 -12.15
CA GLY A 240 17.70 23.03 -11.53
C GLY A 240 17.29 22.42 -10.17
N GLU A 241 16.00 22.36 -9.87
CA GLU A 241 15.45 21.74 -8.65
C GLU A 241 15.38 20.23 -8.77
N THR A 242 15.14 19.72 -10.01
CA THR A 242 15.15 18.30 -10.33
C THR A 242 16.18 18.00 -11.42
N SER A 243 16.93 16.93 -11.28
CA SER A 243 18.03 16.53 -12.16
C SER A 243 18.20 15.01 -12.22
N VAL A 244 19.15 14.55 -13.01
CA VAL A 244 19.56 13.14 -13.10
C VAL A 244 20.07 12.56 -11.76
N GLU A 245 20.45 13.41 -10.81
CA GLU A 245 20.92 13.03 -9.48
C GLU A 245 19.77 12.96 -8.45
N SER A 246 18.56 13.40 -8.83
CA SER A 246 17.41 13.39 -7.94
C SER A 246 16.97 11.96 -7.64
N LYS A 247 16.55 11.72 -6.38
CA LYS A 247 16.00 10.43 -5.92
C LYS A 247 14.48 10.42 -5.93
N GLY A 248 13.91 9.22 -5.96
CA GLY A 248 12.47 9.03 -5.86
C GLY A 248 11.70 9.55 -7.06
N LEU A 249 12.34 9.64 -8.22
CA LEU A 249 11.70 10.02 -9.47
C LEU A 249 10.59 9.04 -9.83
N ASN A 250 9.47 9.55 -10.34
CA ASN A 250 8.42 8.72 -10.89
C ASN A 250 8.80 8.18 -12.30
N ALA A 251 7.95 7.31 -12.85
CA ALA A 251 8.24 6.64 -14.13
C ALA A 251 8.38 7.60 -15.32
N MET A 252 7.61 8.70 -15.33
CA MET A 252 7.66 9.71 -16.40
C MET A 252 8.95 10.53 -16.32
N GLU A 253 9.35 10.92 -15.12
CA GLU A 253 10.57 11.66 -14.83
C GLU A 253 11.82 10.83 -15.16
N LEU A 254 11.83 9.53 -14.79
CA LEU A 254 12.90 8.62 -15.16
C LEU A 254 13.03 8.50 -16.68
N ALA A 255 11.92 8.23 -17.37
CA ALA A 255 11.91 8.05 -18.82
C ALA A 255 12.42 9.28 -19.56
N HIS A 256 12.13 10.48 -19.07
CA HIS A 256 12.64 11.74 -19.64
C HIS A 256 14.17 11.83 -19.63
N PHE A 257 14.83 11.30 -18.60
CA PHE A 257 16.29 11.32 -18.45
C PHE A 257 17.02 10.11 -19.07
N VAL A 258 16.31 9.07 -19.50
CA VAL A 258 16.94 7.81 -19.94
C VAL A 258 16.51 7.43 -21.34
N GLU A 259 17.39 7.72 -22.31
CA GLU A 259 17.17 7.34 -23.71
C GLU A 259 17.33 5.83 -23.94
N GLY A 260 16.50 5.30 -24.84
CA GLY A 260 16.61 3.95 -25.39
C GLY A 260 15.92 2.87 -24.57
N ILE A 261 14.96 3.25 -23.74
CA ILE A 261 13.90 2.38 -23.22
C ILE A 261 12.74 2.46 -24.21
N ASP A 262 12.28 1.33 -24.75
CA ASP A 262 11.14 1.30 -25.66
C ASP A 262 9.82 1.25 -24.87
N VAL A 263 9.75 0.42 -23.82
CA VAL A 263 8.58 0.31 -22.94
C VAL A 263 9.02 0.27 -21.47
N LEU A 264 8.33 1.02 -20.61
CA LEU A 264 8.50 1.00 -19.16
C LEU A 264 7.19 0.53 -18.51
N VAL A 265 7.24 -0.65 -17.85
CA VAL A 265 6.15 -1.18 -17.04
C VAL A 265 6.37 -0.77 -15.60
N THR A 266 5.38 -0.13 -14.98
CA THR A 266 5.50 0.41 -13.62
C THR A 266 4.30 0.09 -12.74
N GLY A 267 4.43 0.37 -11.44
CA GLY A 267 3.43 0.30 -10.38
C GLY A 267 3.76 1.31 -9.29
N GLY A 268 3.02 1.30 -8.17
CA GLY A 268 3.26 2.17 -7.00
C GLY A 268 2.24 3.28 -6.83
N VAL A 269 1.30 3.41 -7.74
CA VAL A 269 0.13 4.31 -7.61
C VAL A 269 -1.12 3.51 -7.93
N ALA A 270 -2.14 3.58 -7.08
CA ALA A 270 -3.38 2.81 -7.24
C ALA A 270 -4.27 3.33 -8.39
N LYS A 271 -3.69 3.58 -9.56
CA LYS A 271 -4.39 4.06 -10.76
C LYS A 271 -3.84 3.39 -12.03
N GLY A 272 -4.71 2.77 -12.81
CA GLY A 272 -4.40 2.28 -14.13
C GLY A 272 -4.76 3.28 -15.23
N TYR A 273 -4.16 3.13 -16.39
CA TYR A 273 -4.40 3.97 -17.57
C TYR A 273 -4.71 3.10 -18.78
N ASN A 274 -5.78 3.42 -19.50
CA ASN A 274 -6.19 2.67 -20.69
C ASN A 274 -5.27 2.85 -21.90
N GLU A 275 -4.43 3.89 -21.88
CA GLU A 275 -3.46 4.20 -22.93
C GLU A 275 -2.09 4.44 -22.31
N PRO A 276 -0.99 4.01 -22.97
CA PRO A 276 0.35 4.36 -22.54
C PRO A 276 0.54 5.88 -22.42
N TRP A 277 1.46 6.29 -21.56
CA TRP A 277 2.06 7.62 -21.66
C TRP A 277 3.28 7.49 -22.55
N GLU A 278 3.38 8.29 -23.60
CA GLU A 278 4.59 8.38 -24.41
C GLU A 278 5.38 9.63 -23.99
N ASP A 279 6.62 9.44 -23.57
CA ASP A 279 7.49 10.57 -23.23
C ASP A 279 7.81 11.36 -24.51
N PRO A 280 7.57 12.70 -24.51
CA PRO A 280 7.72 13.51 -25.73
C PRO A 280 9.18 13.66 -26.21
N ASN A 281 10.17 13.33 -25.38
CA ASN A 281 11.59 13.46 -25.68
C ASN A 281 12.22 12.13 -26.08
N THR A 282 11.98 11.07 -25.30
CA THR A 282 12.61 9.76 -25.49
C THR A 282 11.74 8.75 -26.23
N HIS A 283 10.46 9.04 -26.43
CA HIS A 283 9.45 8.17 -27.03
C HIS A 283 9.23 6.85 -26.28
N THR A 284 9.64 6.79 -25.01
CA THR A 284 9.37 5.65 -24.13
C THR A 284 7.87 5.53 -23.86
N LEU A 285 7.31 4.35 -24.12
CA LEU A 285 5.92 4.02 -23.75
C LEU A 285 5.86 3.57 -22.29
N ILE A 286 5.12 4.29 -21.43
CA ILE A 286 4.99 3.98 -20.02
C ILE A 286 3.60 3.43 -19.74
N VAL A 287 3.52 2.25 -19.11
CA VAL A 287 2.28 1.53 -18.86
C VAL A 287 2.13 1.16 -17.39
N GLN A 288 0.90 1.26 -16.86
CA GLN A 288 0.55 0.92 -15.49
C GLN A 288 -0.88 0.40 -15.41
N ASN A 289 -1.10 -0.65 -14.62
CA ASN A 289 -2.39 -1.23 -14.34
C ASN A 289 -2.98 -0.69 -13.02
N TYR A 290 -4.26 -0.97 -12.77
CA TYR A 290 -4.85 -0.82 -11.44
C TYR A 290 -4.30 -1.88 -10.47
N GLY A 291 -4.20 -1.51 -9.20
CA GLY A 291 -3.78 -2.43 -8.13
C GLY A 291 -4.85 -3.47 -7.74
N ASN A 292 -4.49 -4.29 -6.74
CA ASN A 292 -5.35 -5.32 -6.13
C ASN A 292 -5.92 -6.35 -7.13
N LEU A 293 -5.18 -6.60 -8.22
CA LEU A 293 -5.58 -7.50 -9.31
C LEU A 293 -7.02 -7.25 -9.79
N SER A 294 -7.46 -5.99 -9.79
CA SER A 294 -8.77 -5.60 -10.34
C SER A 294 -8.83 -5.69 -11.87
N GLY A 295 -7.66 -5.81 -12.51
CA GLY A 295 -7.50 -6.00 -13.93
C GLY A 295 -6.12 -6.51 -14.30
N ILE A 296 -5.90 -6.72 -15.57
CA ILE A 296 -4.61 -7.03 -16.20
C ILE A 296 -4.33 -5.98 -17.26
N GLY A 297 -3.12 -5.45 -17.29
CA GLY A 297 -2.66 -4.66 -18.42
C GLY A 297 -2.28 -5.58 -19.59
N HIS A 298 -2.71 -5.25 -20.80
CA HIS A 298 -2.37 -5.98 -22.01
C HIS A 298 -2.17 -4.99 -23.17
N LEU A 299 -0.94 -4.91 -23.67
CA LEU A 299 -0.57 -4.09 -24.83
C LEU A 299 0.00 -5.00 -25.91
N GLU A 300 -0.52 -4.91 -27.14
CA GLU A 300 -0.05 -5.68 -28.29
C GLU A 300 1.01 -4.88 -29.04
N LEU A 301 2.29 -5.19 -28.85
CA LEU A 301 3.41 -4.54 -29.52
C LEU A 301 3.62 -5.16 -30.91
N LEU A 302 3.68 -4.31 -31.94
CA LEU A 302 3.94 -4.71 -33.31
C LEU A 302 5.45 -4.60 -33.59
N ILE A 303 6.12 -5.74 -33.70
CA ILE A 303 7.57 -5.82 -33.92
C ILE A 303 7.85 -6.04 -35.40
N ASP A 304 8.49 -5.09 -36.02
CA ASP A 304 9.02 -5.21 -37.37
C ASP A 304 10.34 -6.02 -37.32
N GLN A 305 10.34 -7.21 -37.91
CA GLN A 305 11.46 -8.15 -37.84
C GLN A 305 12.63 -7.73 -38.74
N ASP A 306 12.42 -6.84 -39.71
CA ASP A 306 13.49 -6.33 -40.61
C ASP A 306 14.27 -5.20 -39.92
N THR A 307 13.57 -4.26 -39.29
CA THR A 307 14.17 -3.16 -38.52
C THR A 307 14.48 -3.55 -37.06
N LYS A 308 13.90 -4.64 -36.56
CA LYS A 308 14.00 -5.16 -35.18
C LYS A 308 13.59 -4.12 -34.15
N SER A 309 12.52 -3.41 -34.43
CA SER A 309 12.00 -2.32 -33.58
C SER A 309 10.50 -2.42 -33.45
N ILE A 310 9.95 -1.75 -32.44
CA ILE A 310 8.50 -1.58 -32.28
C ILE A 310 8.03 -0.59 -33.34
N SER A 311 7.20 -1.04 -34.28
CA SER A 311 6.63 -0.21 -35.36
C SER A 311 5.29 0.44 -34.91
N GLY A 312 4.71 0.01 -33.81
CA GLY A 312 3.46 0.52 -33.27
C GLY A 312 2.90 -0.43 -32.22
N TYR A 313 1.71 -0.14 -31.76
CA TYR A 313 0.98 -1.01 -30.83
C TYR A 313 -0.51 -1.01 -31.14
N GLU A 314 -1.19 -2.06 -30.67
CA GLU A 314 -2.64 -2.20 -30.73
C GLU A 314 -3.19 -2.49 -29.33
N PHE A 315 -4.47 -2.22 -29.15
CA PHE A 315 -5.18 -2.58 -27.92
C PHE A 315 -5.98 -3.88 -28.11
N PRO A 316 -6.02 -4.74 -27.11
CA PRO A 316 -6.81 -5.98 -27.17
C PRO A 316 -8.32 -5.71 -27.23
N THR A 317 -8.76 -4.52 -26.81
CA THR A 317 -10.17 -4.08 -26.82
C THR A 317 -10.31 -2.64 -27.29
N ASP A 318 -11.52 -2.25 -27.68
CA ASP A 318 -11.86 -0.87 -28.00
C ASP A 318 -11.81 0.10 -26.80
N ARG A 319 -11.67 -0.44 -25.58
CA ARG A 319 -11.54 0.33 -24.32
C ARG A 319 -10.09 0.63 -23.94
N GLY A 320 -9.12 0.14 -24.69
CA GLY A 320 -7.69 0.31 -24.43
C GLY A 320 -7.00 -0.95 -23.91
N MET A 321 -5.88 -0.75 -23.19
CA MET A 321 -5.00 -1.84 -22.75
C MET A 321 -5.38 -2.49 -21.40
N LEU A 322 -6.35 -1.95 -20.64
CA LEU A 322 -6.72 -2.50 -19.35
C LEU A 322 -7.91 -3.46 -19.48
N ILE A 323 -7.69 -4.70 -19.11
CA ILE A 323 -8.70 -5.76 -19.07
C ILE A 323 -9.21 -5.89 -17.64
N THR A 324 -10.43 -5.47 -17.38
CA THR A 324 -11.07 -5.64 -16.07
C THR A 324 -11.47 -7.10 -15.88
N LEU A 325 -11.07 -7.71 -14.76
CA LEU A 325 -11.33 -9.12 -14.46
C LEU A 325 -12.74 -9.32 -13.88
N LEU A 326 -13.79 -8.99 -14.65
CA LEU A 326 -15.17 -9.24 -14.25
C LEU A 326 -15.56 -10.68 -14.54
N GLN A 327 -16.24 -11.35 -13.61
CA GLN A 327 -16.68 -12.74 -13.75
C GLN A 327 -17.67 -12.93 -14.92
N ASP A 328 -18.44 -11.91 -15.25
CA ASP A 328 -19.38 -11.97 -16.38
C ASP A 328 -18.66 -11.97 -17.74
N ASP A 329 -17.47 -11.40 -17.82
CA ASP A 329 -16.65 -11.33 -19.05
C ASP A 329 -15.58 -12.44 -19.08
N ILE A 330 -14.96 -12.76 -17.93
CA ILE A 330 -13.87 -13.73 -17.81
C ILE A 330 -14.21 -14.70 -16.68
N LEU A 331 -14.69 -15.87 -17.04
CA LEU A 331 -14.99 -16.92 -16.08
C LEU A 331 -13.71 -17.40 -15.39
N PRO A 332 -13.71 -17.50 -14.05
CA PRO A 332 -12.56 -18.04 -13.34
C PRO A 332 -12.34 -19.51 -13.71
N GLU A 333 -11.07 -19.88 -13.91
CA GLU A 333 -10.72 -21.30 -14.10
C GLU A 333 -11.03 -22.06 -12.81
N SER A 334 -11.67 -23.24 -12.92
CA SER A 334 -12.30 -23.91 -11.78
C SER A 334 -11.29 -24.46 -10.76
N GLU A 335 -10.22 -25.11 -11.19
CA GLU A 335 -9.21 -25.70 -10.31
C GLU A 335 -8.40 -24.61 -9.60
N MET A 336 -8.02 -23.57 -10.32
CA MET A 336 -7.38 -22.38 -9.74
C MET A 336 -8.33 -21.67 -8.78
N GLY A 337 -9.60 -21.56 -9.11
CA GLY A 337 -10.64 -20.94 -8.27
C GLY A 337 -10.79 -21.66 -6.91
N GLU A 338 -10.86 -23.00 -6.93
CA GLU A 338 -10.88 -23.82 -5.71
C GLU A 338 -9.59 -23.66 -4.90
N THR A 339 -8.44 -23.65 -5.56
CA THR A 339 -7.12 -23.47 -4.92
C THR A 339 -7.03 -22.12 -4.20
N VAL A 340 -7.36 -21.03 -4.87
CA VAL A 340 -7.36 -19.68 -4.30
C VAL A 340 -8.36 -19.59 -3.14
N HIS A 341 -9.57 -20.15 -3.30
CA HIS A 341 -10.56 -20.16 -2.24
C HIS A 341 -10.05 -20.85 -0.95
N HIS A 342 -9.37 -22.00 -1.09
CA HIS A 342 -8.76 -22.69 0.04
C HIS A 342 -7.68 -21.86 0.71
N TRP A 343 -6.78 -21.24 -0.06
CA TRP A 343 -5.73 -20.37 0.49
C TRP A 343 -6.31 -19.20 1.29
N VAL A 344 -7.33 -18.53 0.75
CA VAL A 344 -8.00 -17.40 1.42
C VAL A 344 -8.65 -17.83 2.73
N LYS A 345 -9.39 -18.95 2.71
CA LYS A 345 -10.03 -19.51 3.91
C LYS A 345 -9.00 -19.85 4.98
N ASP A 346 -7.90 -20.50 4.60
CA ASP A 346 -6.84 -20.87 5.52
C ASP A 346 -6.12 -19.63 6.09
N ALA A 347 -5.88 -18.61 5.28
CA ALA A 347 -5.27 -17.37 5.73
C ALA A 347 -6.15 -16.63 6.75
N LYS A 348 -7.47 -16.51 6.49
CA LYS A 348 -8.44 -15.94 7.43
C LYS A 348 -8.43 -16.66 8.78
N LEU A 349 -8.57 -17.98 8.76
CA LEU A 349 -8.58 -18.79 9.97
C LEU A 349 -7.27 -18.70 10.77
N LYS A 350 -6.13 -18.66 10.08
CA LYS A 350 -4.81 -18.51 10.72
C LYS A 350 -4.67 -17.13 11.37
N ALA A 351 -5.08 -16.05 10.69
CA ALA A 351 -5.01 -14.69 11.21
C ALA A 351 -5.83 -14.55 12.51
N GLU A 352 -7.09 -14.97 12.48
CA GLU A 352 -7.95 -14.95 13.68
C GLU A 352 -7.39 -15.84 14.80
N LYS A 353 -6.97 -17.05 14.49
CA LYS A 353 -6.40 -17.95 15.49
C LYS A 353 -5.15 -17.37 16.14
N GLN A 354 -4.27 -16.73 15.37
CA GLN A 354 -3.09 -16.06 15.93
C GLN A 354 -3.47 -14.91 16.84
N PHE A 355 -4.46 -14.12 16.47
CA PHE A 355 -4.96 -12.99 17.25
C PHE A 355 -5.52 -13.43 18.61
N PHE A 356 -6.30 -14.51 18.65
CA PHE A 356 -6.88 -15.03 19.89
C PHE A 356 -5.98 -16.03 20.64
N SER A 357 -4.91 -16.54 20.04
CA SER A 357 -3.99 -17.47 20.72
C SER A 357 -3.11 -16.81 21.78
N ARG A 358 -2.97 -15.49 21.71
CA ARG A 358 -2.27 -14.65 22.70
C ARG A 358 -0.88 -15.19 23.04
N ASP A 359 0.04 -15.06 22.11
CA ASP A 359 1.44 -15.34 22.41
C ASP A 359 1.97 -14.27 23.37
N THR A 360 2.01 -14.62 24.65
CA THR A 360 2.46 -13.72 25.74
C THR A 360 3.97 -13.49 25.75
N ASN A 361 4.70 -14.01 24.77
CA ASN A 361 6.14 -13.80 24.67
C ASN A 361 6.42 -12.48 23.93
N PRO A 362 6.71 -11.36 24.63
CA PRO A 362 6.87 -10.07 23.99
C PRO A 362 8.05 -10.14 23.03
N LYS A 363 7.74 -10.12 21.73
CA LYS A 363 8.76 -9.97 20.68
C LYS A 363 9.33 -8.56 20.82
N LYS A 364 10.58 -8.46 21.25
CA LYS A 364 11.29 -7.16 21.24
C LYS A 364 11.22 -6.59 19.83
N ASN A 365 10.77 -5.35 19.74
CA ASN A 365 10.66 -4.67 18.47
C ASN A 365 12.05 -4.51 17.84
N ALA A 366 12.35 -5.38 16.89
CA ALA A 366 13.67 -5.46 16.25
C ALA A 366 13.89 -4.36 15.19
N TYR A 367 12.91 -3.48 14.98
CA TYR A 367 12.94 -2.45 13.93
C TYR A 367 13.77 -1.22 14.30
N LEU A 368 14.07 -1.00 15.60
CA LEU A 368 14.74 0.19 16.09
C LEU A 368 16.20 -0.12 16.45
N LYS A 369 17.16 0.52 15.78
CA LYS A 369 18.61 0.29 16.01
C LYS A 369 19.19 1.09 17.17
N THR A 370 18.67 2.29 17.43
CA THR A 370 19.21 3.20 18.45
C THR A 370 18.04 3.93 19.11
N LEU A 371 17.93 3.78 20.43
CA LEU A 371 16.96 4.47 21.25
C LEU A 371 17.69 5.53 22.06
N LYS A 372 17.35 6.79 21.86
CA LYS A 372 17.91 7.92 22.59
C LYS A 372 16.78 8.91 22.90
N ARG A 373 16.47 9.09 24.18
CA ARG A 373 15.52 10.11 24.62
C ARG A 373 15.97 11.48 24.08
N LEU A 374 15.05 12.29 23.59
CA LEU A 374 15.31 13.69 23.31
C LEU A 374 15.85 14.32 24.59
N SER A 375 16.91 15.15 24.49
CA SER A 375 17.36 15.95 25.62
C SER A 375 16.16 16.80 26.07
N GLU A 376 15.96 16.94 27.39
CA GLU A 376 15.03 17.91 27.94
C GLU A 376 15.29 19.25 27.23
N SER A 377 14.45 19.58 26.27
CA SER A 377 14.51 20.85 25.59
C SER A 377 13.32 21.64 26.09
N ASP A 378 13.56 22.84 26.56
CA ASP A 378 12.52 23.81 26.93
C ASP A 378 11.72 24.29 25.70
N ARG A 379 11.50 23.42 24.68
CA ARG A 379 10.83 23.84 23.44
C ARG A 379 9.38 24.22 23.70
N PHE A 380 8.65 23.38 24.42
CA PHE A 380 7.24 23.64 24.75
C PHE A 380 6.94 23.19 26.19
N PRO A 381 6.10 23.92 26.92
CA PRO A 381 5.65 23.52 28.23
C PRO A 381 4.52 22.46 28.15
N VAL A 382 4.82 21.29 27.56
CA VAL A 382 3.86 20.18 27.45
C VAL A 382 3.45 19.69 28.83
N PRO A 383 2.15 19.63 29.17
CA PRO A 383 1.69 19.19 30.49
C PRO A 383 1.88 17.67 30.64
N SER A 384 2.28 17.22 31.83
CA SER A 384 2.20 15.80 32.20
C SER A 384 0.74 15.43 32.51
N LEU A 385 0.23 14.40 31.85
CA LEU A 385 -1.18 13.97 31.90
C LEU A 385 -1.35 12.59 32.55
N GLY A 386 -0.38 11.69 32.36
CA GLY A 386 -0.43 10.31 32.83
C GLY A 386 -0.46 10.20 34.35
N LYS A 387 -1.23 9.25 34.86
CA LYS A 387 -1.37 8.91 36.29
C LYS A 387 -1.30 7.41 36.48
N PRO A 388 -0.48 6.93 37.43
CA PRO A 388 -0.21 5.50 37.56
C PRO A 388 -1.45 4.61 37.78
N GLU A 389 -2.49 5.12 38.48
CA GLU A 389 -3.70 4.37 38.86
C GLU A 389 -4.83 4.42 37.82
N GLN A 390 -4.59 5.02 36.66
CA GLN A 390 -5.58 5.21 35.58
C GLN A 390 -5.03 4.66 34.28
N LEU A 391 -5.91 4.24 33.39
CA LEU A 391 -5.58 3.97 31.99
C LEU A 391 -5.89 5.23 31.18
N GLU A 392 -4.88 5.77 30.51
CA GLU A 392 -5.03 6.89 29.59
C GLU A 392 -4.80 6.44 28.14
N ILE A 393 -5.78 6.73 27.30
CA ILE A 393 -5.67 6.52 25.87
C ILE A 393 -5.96 7.82 25.10
N VAL A 394 -5.07 8.14 24.15
CA VAL A 394 -5.19 9.30 23.26
C VAL A 394 -5.39 8.82 21.84
N THR A 395 -6.29 9.43 21.08
CA THR A 395 -6.34 9.33 19.61
C THR A 395 -5.87 10.62 18.99
N TRP A 396 -5.04 10.52 17.94
CA TRP A 396 -4.44 11.68 17.30
C TRP A 396 -4.16 11.42 15.81
N ASN A 397 -4.89 12.07 14.92
CA ASN A 397 -4.55 12.13 13.51
C ASN A 397 -3.37 13.10 13.33
N LEU A 398 -2.28 12.66 12.68
CA LEU A 398 -1.04 13.43 12.50
C LEU A 398 -0.90 14.05 11.09
N GLU A 399 -1.98 14.21 10.38
CA GLU A 399 -2.05 14.84 9.04
C GLU A 399 -0.85 14.53 8.13
N TRP A 400 -0.99 13.50 7.29
CA TRP A 400 0.05 13.12 6.30
C TRP A 400 1.46 12.96 6.89
N PHE A 401 1.56 12.48 8.13
CA PHE A 401 2.80 12.42 8.91
C PHE A 401 4.02 11.94 8.10
N PRO A 402 5.14 12.73 8.14
CA PRO A 402 5.38 13.97 8.89
C PRO A 402 5.12 15.21 8.02
N ALA A 403 4.23 16.12 8.44
CA ALA A 403 3.87 17.32 7.67
C ALA A 403 5.08 18.27 7.46
N ALA A 404 5.83 18.58 8.52
CA ALA A 404 7.01 19.46 8.51
C ALA A 404 8.35 18.70 8.70
N GLY A 405 8.45 17.46 8.23
CA GLY A 405 9.68 16.66 8.29
C GLY A 405 10.19 16.42 9.71
N ASP A 406 11.49 16.61 9.94
CA ASP A 406 12.12 16.34 11.24
C ASP A 406 11.55 17.20 12.39
N THR A 407 11.02 18.40 12.11
CA THR A 407 10.36 19.24 13.11
C THR A 407 9.11 18.56 13.66
N THR A 408 8.29 17.94 12.81
CA THR A 408 7.13 17.14 13.24
C THR A 408 7.55 15.96 14.10
N LEU A 409 8.62 15.25 13.70
CA LEU A 409 9.11 14.07 14.43
C LEU A 409 9.50 14.42 15.87
N GLU A 410 10.31 15.47 16.03
CA GLU A 410 10.78 15.90 17.33
C GLU A 410 9.65 16.45 18.21
N ALA A 411 8.76 17.28 17.63
CA ALA A 411 7.63 17.84 18.36
C ALA A 411 6.62 16.77 18.81
N ALA A 412 6.30 15.80 17.95
CA ALA A 412 5.41 14.70 18.29
C ALA A 412 6.03 13.77 19.35
N ALA A 413 7.33 13.45 19.22
CA ALA A 413 8.04 12.63 20.21
C ALA A 413 8.12 13.32 21.58
N GLU A 414 8.45 14.62 21.63
CA GLU A 414 8.46 15.42 22.85
C GLU A 414 7.07 15.45 23.50
N THR A 415 6.05 15.68 22.71
CA THR A 415 4.66 15.71 23.17
C THR A 415 4.25 14.36 23.82
N ILE A 416 4.48 13.26 23.14
CA ILE A 416 4.13 11.91 23.65
C ILE A 416 4.93 11.58 24.92
N GLN A 417 6.22 11.90 24.93
CA GLN A 417 7.09 11.67 26.09
C GLN A 417 6.63 12.45 27.32
N GLU A 418 6.35 13.75 27.18
CA GLU A 418 5.99 14.63 28.30
C GLU A 418 4.56 14.38 28.80
N TRP A 419 3.63 14.02 27.93
CA TRP A 419 2.29 13.58 28.39
C TRP A 419 2.37 12.43 29.39
N GLY A 420 3.26 11.46 29.15
CA GLY A 420 3.41 10.29 30.00
C GLY A 420 2.16 9.41 30.06
N VAL A 421 1.25 9.51 29.09
CA VAL A 421 0.05 8.68 28.95
C VAL A 421 0.40 7.24 28.55
N ASP A 422 -0.47 6.30 28.88
CA ASP A 422 -0.21 4.88 28.63
C ASP A 422 -0.22 4.51 27.15
N MET A 423 -1.13 5.13 26.36
CA MET A 423 -1.35 4.76 24.96
C MET A 423 -1.67 5.97 24.09
N VAL A 424 -1.12 5.98 22.87
CA VAL A 424 -1.43 6.97 21.82
C VAL A 424 -1.71 6.25 20.50
N ALA A 425 -2.94 6.33 20.02
CA ALA A 425 -3.36 5.80 18.73
C ALA A 425 -3.22 6.88 17.66
N LEU A 426 -2.42 6.62 16.65
CA LEU A 426 -2.08 7.54 15.57
C LEU A 426 -2.74 7.14 14.26
N GLN A 427 -3.17 8.13 13.48
CA GLN A 427 -3.66 7.97 12.13
C GLN A 427 -2.82 8.80 11.15
N GLU A 428 -2.94 8.50 9.86
CA GLU A 428 -2.25 9.15 8.74
C GLU A 428 -0.72 9.02 8.73
N ILE A 429 -0.19 7.89 9.14
CA ILE A 429 1.24 7.62 9.02
C ILE A 429 1.56 7.32 7.55
N LYS A 430 2.10 8.30 6.84
CA LYS A 430 2.47 8.19 5.43
C LYS A 430 3.89 7.67 5.22
N ASN A 431 4.81 7.98 6.13
CA ASN A 431 6.20 7.61 6.02
C ASN A 431 6.65 6.76 7.20
N ILE A 432 6.85 5.47 6.95
CA ILE A 432 7.24 4.48 7.95
C ILE A 432 8.65 4.74 8.49
N ASN A 433 9.58 5.23 7.67
CA ASN A 433 10.92 5.59 8.15
C ASN A 433 10.88 6.78 9.10
N ALA A 434 10.06 7.80 8.79
CA ALA A 434 9.83 8.93 9.69
C ALA A 434 9.22 8.45 11.01
N PHE A 435 8.24 7.53 10.97
CA PHE A 435 7.68 6.92 12.17
C PHE A 435 8.73 6.13 12.98
N ALA A 436 9.62 5.39 12.31
CA ALA A 436 10.74 4.72 12.99
C ALA A 436 11.69 5.72 13.66
N LYS A 437 11.96 6.86 13.02
CA LYS A 437 12.76 7.95 13.62
C LYS A 437 12.06 8.54 14.85
N LEU A 438 10.76 8.84 14.77
CA LEU A 438 9.96 9.27 15.91
C LEU A 438 10.11 8.28 17.08
N MET A 439 9.86 6.99 16.83
CA MET A 439 9.97 5.96 17.85
C MET A 439 11.40 5.82 18.42
N SER A 440 12.44 6.19 17.66
CA SER A 440 13.82 6.19 18.18
C SER A 440 14.06 7.21 19.30
N PHE A 441 13.21 8.25 19.41
CA PHE A 441 13.22 9.22 20.49
C PHE A 441 12.39 8.80 21.72
N LEU A 442 11.65 7.68 21.63
CA LEU A 442 10.74 7.19 22.67
C LEU A 442 11.24 5.86 23.28
N PRO A 443 12.36 5.85 24.02
CA PRO A 443 12.97 4.61 24.53
C PRO A 443 12.08 3.83 25.51
N ASP A 444 11.14 4.50 26.19
CA ASP A 444 10.22 3.90 27.16
C ASP A 444 8.93 3.37 26.52
N HIS A 445 8.74 3.60 25.23
CA HIS A 445 7.57 3.17 24.47
C HIS A 445 7.91 2.05 23.47
N ASP A 446 6.88 1.34 23.06
CA ASP A 446 6.87 0.44 21.92
C ASP A 446 5.60 0.70 21.08
N PHE A 447 5.42 0.00 19.98
CA PHE A 447 4.32 0.27 19.07
C PHE A 447 3.77 -0.97 18.37
N VAL A 448 2.53 -0.84 17.91
CA VAL A 448 1.88 -1.71 16.93
C VAL A 448 1.60 -0.87 15.70
N LEU A 449 1.97 -1.35 14.51
CA LEU A 449 1.76 -0.67 13.23
C LEU A 449 0.91 -1.55 12.32
N SER A 450 0.00 -0.94 11.54
CA SER A 450 -0.76 -1.64 10.51
C SER A 450 0.18 -2.28 9.46
N LYS A 451 -0.24 -3.42 8.91
CA LYS A 451 0.53 -4.20 7.93
C LYS A 451 -0.20 -4.36 6.60
N GLN A 452 -1.50 -4.07 6.58
CA GLN A 452 -2.38 -4.38 5.46
C GLN A 452 -3.05 -3.13 4.87
N SER A 453 -2.72 -1.96 5.41
CA SER A 453 -3.13 -0.69 4.82
C SER A 453 -2.45 -0.46 3.46
N SER A 454 -3.22 -0.04 2.46
CA SER A 454 -2.73 0.21 1.10
C SER A 454 -2.31 1.66 0.85
N PHE A 455 -2.66 2.59 1.76
CA PHE A 455 -2.46 4.02 1.52
C PHE A 455 -1.75 4.76 2.66
N MET A 456 -2.31 4.73 3.87
CA MET A 456 -1.74 5.35 5.07
C MET A 456 -1.82 4.36 6.20
N ASP A 457 -0.76 4.27 6.97
CA ASP A 457 -0.69 3.35 8.10
C ASP A 457 -1.31 3.98 9.35
N GLN A 458 -1.67 3.11 10.29
CA GLN A 458 -2.16 3.43 11.62
C GLN A 458 -1.23 2.79 12.64
N ALA A 459 -1.00 3.46 13.77
CA ALA A 459 -0.18 2.91 14.83
C ALA A 459 -0.83 3.07 16.20
N ILE A 460 -0.43 2.23 17.14
CA ILE A 460 -0.72 2.37 18.57
C ILE A 460 0.62 2.35 19.28
N ILE A 461 1.03 3.50 19.83
CA ILE A 461 2.21 3.64 20.68
C ILE A 461 1.77 3.36 22.12
N TYR A 462 2.58 2.63 22.88
CA TYR A 462 2.26 2.31 24.28
C TYR A 462 3.52 2.31 25.17
N ARG A 463 3.35 2.63 26.44
CA ARG A 463 4.40 2.58 27.45
C ARG A 463 4.68 1.12 27.84
N LYS A 464 5.94 0.69 27.73
CA LYS A 464 6.37 -0.69 27.99
C LYS A 464 6.33 -1.10 29.47
N ASP A 465 6.37 -0.12 30.37
CA ASP A 465 6.39 -0.36 31.83
C ASP A 465 5.00 -0.64 32.38
N VAL A 466 3.94 -0.20 31.68
CA VAL A 466 2.54 -0.35 32.13
C VAL A 466 1.66 -1.12 31.15
N VAL A 467 2.07 -1.29 29.90
CA VAL A 467 1.26 -1.99 28.87
C VAL A 467 2.07 -3.11 28.21
N THR A 468 1.49 -4.30 28.16
CA THR A 468 2.02 -5.44 27.42
C THR A 468 1.19 -5.70 26.16
N PHE A 469 1.80 -5.70 24.99
CA PHE A 469 1.17 -6.09 23.72
C PHE A 469 1.10 -7.62 23.60
N LEU A 470 -0.03 -8.14 23.13
CA LEU A 470 -0.26 -9.58 22.95
C LEU A 470 -0.33 -9.99 21.48
N ALA A 471 -1.21 -9.36 20.71
CA ALA A 471 -1.45 -9.74 19.33
C ALA A 471 -2.11 -8.59 18.55
N GLN A 472 -1.93 -8.57 17.22
CA GLN A 472 -2.65 -7.66 16.32
C GLN A 472 -3.37 -8.42 15.22
N TYR A 473 -4.43 -7.81 14.70
CA TYR A 473 -5.21 -8.28 13.56
C TYR A 473 -5.83 -7.08 12.83
N GLU A 474 -5.97 -7.17 11.54
CA GLU A 474 -6.61 -6.15 10.71
C GLU A 474 -7.78 -6.80 9.96
N PRO A 475 -8.99 -6.79 10.57
CA PRO A 475 -10.18 -7.34 9.94
C PRO A 475 -10.51 -6.57 8.67
N PHE A 476 -11.30 -7.20 7.80
CA PHE A 476 -11.75 -6.63 6.50
C PHE A 476 -10.66 -6.39 5.45
N SER A 477 -9.40 -6.79 5.69
CA SER A 477 -8.30 -6.61 4.74
C SER A 477 -8.51 -7.30 3.38
N PHE A 478 -9.41 -8.27 3.31
CA PHE A 478 -9.79 -8.91 2.04
C PHE A 478 -10.84 -8.12 1.24
N ASP A 479 -11.62 -7.25 1.88
CA ASP A 479 -12.58 -6.35 1.24
C ASP A 479 -12.65 -5.05 2.07
N ASP A 480 -11.65 -4.22 1.92
CA ASP A 480 -11.44 -2.99 2.68
C ASP A 480 -12.07 -1.74 2.03
N TYR A 481 -12.89 -1.94 1.00
CA TYR A 481 -13.48 -0.84 0.25
C TYR A 481 -14.16 0.20 1.17
N TYR A 482 -14.97 -0.25 2.13
CA TYR A 482 -15.65 0.66 3.03
C TYR A 482 -14.69 1.37 4.00
N PHE A 483 -13.56 0.76 4.33
CA PHE A 483 -12.49 1.33 5.14
C PHE A 483 -11.45 2.12 4.33
N ALA A 484 -11.71 2.37 3.05
CA ALA A 484 -10.88 3.19 2.18
C ALA A 484 -9.42 2.72 2.03
N GLY A 485 -9.19 1.39 2.01
CA GLY A 485 -7.86 0.82 1.92
C GLY A 485 -7.07 0.85 3.24
N ARG A 486 -7.76 1.11 4.37
CA ARG A 486 -7.19 1.22 5.72
C ARG A 486 -8.00 0.35 6.68
N PRO A 487 -7.84 -0.98 6.64
CA PRO A 487 -8.53 -1.87 7.58
C PRO A 487 -8.27 -1.42 9.02
N PRO A 488 -9.24 -1.53 9.95
CA PRO A 488 -9.01 -1.19 11.35
C PRO A 488 -7.85 -1.98 11.94
N LEU A 489 -6.95 -1.29 12.65
CA LEU A 489 -5.87 -1.93 13.39
C LEU A 489 -6.39 -2.37 14.77
N MET A 490 -6.64 -3.65 14.93
CA MET A 490 -7.03 -4.24 16.22
C MET A 490 -5.82 -4.82 16.94
N ALA A 491 -5.68 -4.51 18.21
CA ALA A 491 -4.60 -5.06 19.04
C ALA A 491 -5.06 -5.38 20.45
N ASN A 492 -4.60 -6.51 20.97
CA ASN A 492 -4.86 -6.94 22.35
C ASN A 492 -3.72 -6.55 23.25
N PHE A 493 -4.05 -6.01 24.44
CA PHE A 493 -3.11 -5.54 25.42
C PHE A 493 -3.48 -5.99 26.83
N ILE A 494 -2.48 -5.98 27.74
CA ILE A 494 -2.68 -6.04 29.18
C ILE A 494 -2.11 -4.76 29.78
N TRP A 495 -2.93 -4.00 30.50
CA TRP A 495 -2.49 -2.90 31.33
C TRP A 495 -2.14 -3.42 32.72
N HIS A 496 -1.11 -2.86 33.36
CA HIS A 496 -0.57 -3.29 34.65
C HIS A 496 -0.35 -2.09 35.56
N TYR A 497 -0.82 -2.20 36.81
CA TYR A 497 -0.44 -1.29 37.88
C TYR A 497 -0.44 -2.03 39.21
N GLU A 498 0.72 -2.14 39.87
CA GLU A 498 0.93 -2.96 41.05
C GLU A 498 0.46 -4.43 40.82
N GLU A 499 -0.48 -4.93 41.59
CA GLU A 499 -1.06 -6.27 41.44
C GLU A 499 -2.28 -6.30 40.49
N ARG A 500 -2.73 -5.16 40.00
CA ARG A 500 -3.89 -5.03 39.10
C ARG A 500 -3.48 -5.27 37.64
N GLN A 501 -4.35 -5.97 36.95
CA GLN A 501 -4.19 -6.22 35.51
C GLN A 501 -5.55 -6.09 34.81
N ARG A 502 -5.55 -5.41 33.67
CA ARG A 502 -6.73 -5.31 32.81
C ARG A 502 -6.37 -5.71 31.40
N GLU A 503 -6.97 -6.79 30.93
CA GLU A 503 -6.85 -7.18 29.53
C GLU A 503 -7.93 -6.52 28.70
N PHE A 504 -7.57 -5.96 27.54
CA PHE A 504 -8.49 -5.24 26.66
C PHE A 504 -7.99 -5.22 25.23
N MET A 505 -8.91 -4.93 24.32
CA MET A 505 -8.67 -4.74 22.89
C MET A 505 -8.77 -3.26 22.55
N VAL A 506 -7.82 -2.75 21.77
CA VAL A 506 -7.91 -1.42 21.14
C VAL A 506 -8.10 -1.62 19.63
N VAL A 507 -9.06 -0.90 19.08
CA VAL A 507 -9.33 -0.80 17.64
C VAL A 507 -9.03 0.63 17.23
N ASN A 508 -7.95 0.82 16.46
CA ASN A 508 -7.61 2.11 15.88
C ASN A 508 -8.09 2.14 14.43
N MET A 509 -8.78 3.20 14.02
CA MET A 509 -9.31 3.33 12.66
C MET A 509 -9.25 4.75 12.13
N HIS A 510 -9.26 4.87 10.81
CA HIS A 510 -9.37 6.13 10.10
C HIS A 510 -10.35 5.97 8.93
N LEU A 511 -11.57 6.50 9.07
CA LEU A 511 -12.65 6.35 8.09
C LEU A 511 -12.51 7.30 6.91
N LYS A 512 -13.28 7.05 5.84
CA LYS A 512 -13.29 7.89 4.64
C LYS A 512 -13.85 9.27 4.93
N CYS A 513 -13.07 10.31 4.65
CA CYS A 513 -13.48 11.71 4.80
C CYS A 513 -14.58 12.13 3.83
N CYS A 514 -15.09 13.32 4.08
CA CYS A 514 -15.89 14.15 3.18
C CYS A 514 -17.31 13.64 2.92
N GLY A 515 -18.13 14.44 2.23
CA GLY A 515 -19.57 14.13 1.99
C GLY A 515 -19.79 12.90 1.14
N ASP A 516 -18.90 12.62 0.18
CA ASP A 516 -18.91 11.41 -0.65
C ASP A 516 -18.53 10.14 0.12
N GLY A 517 -17.98 10.27 1.33
CA GLY A 517 -17.62 9.17 2.22
C GLY A 517 -18.76 8.65 3.10
N LEU A 518 -19.88 9.37 3.23
CA LEU A 518 -20.95 9.04 4.19
C LEU A 518 -21.43 7.58 4.09
N TYR A 519 -21.79 7.13 2.89
CA TYR A 519 -22.25 5.76 2.67
C TYR A 519 -21.18 4.73 3.09
N ARG A 520 -19.92 5.01 2.79
CA ARG A 520 -18.81 4.11 3.17
C ARG A 520 -18.64 4.07 4.70
N ARG A 521 -18.74 5.23 5.38
CA ARG A 521 -18.68 5.28 6.84
C ARG A 521 -19.84 4.49 7.47
N GLN A 522 -21.07 4.66 6.99
CA GLN A 522 -22.23 3.90 7.47
C GLN A 522 -21.97 2.39 7.35
N LYS A 523 -21.52 1.93 6.17
CA LYS A 523 -21.26 0.49 5.94
C LYS A 523 -20.06 -0.05 6.70
N SER A 524 -19.00 0.71 6.86
CA SER A 524 -17.85 0.30 7.66
C SER A 524 -18.24 0.14 9.13
N LEU A 525 -19.07 1.05 9.66
CA LEU A 525 -19.50 1.01 11.06
C LEU A 525 -20.54 -0.09 11.31
N GLU A 526 -21.43 -0.40 10.38
CA GLU A 526 -22.29 -1.59 10.43
C GLU A 526 -21.45 -2.87 10.54
N GLN A 527 -20.46 -3.03 9.64
CA GLN A 527 -19.59 -4.21 9.64
C GLN A 527 -18.73 -4.32 10.90
N LEU A 528 -18.21 -3.19 11.39
CA LEU A 528 -17.40 -3.17 12.60
C LEU A 528 -18.25 -3.50 13.84
N HIS A 529 -19.45 -2.93 13.95
CA HIS A 529 -20.39 -3.24 15.03
C HIS A 529 -20.69 -4.74 15.09
N ASP A 530 -21.07 -5.35 13.95
CA ASP A 530 -21.40 -6.78 13.88
C ASP A 530 -20.22 -7.66 14.32
N LEU A 531 -19.00 -7.31 13.90
CA LEU A 531 -17.78 -8.02 14.32
C LEU A 531 -17.53 -7.89 15.83
N LEU A 532 -17.61 -6.67 16.37
CA LEU A 532 -17.33 -6.42 17.79
C LEU A 532 -18.41 -7.02 18.69
N ALA A 533 -19.69 -6.95 18.27
CA ALA A 533 -20.78 -7.61 18.97
C ALA A 533 -20.55 -9.13 19.06
N GLN A 534 -20.13 -9.76 17.96
CA GLN A 534 -19.76 -11.18 17.96
C GLN A 534 -18.60 -11.48 18.92
N TYR A 535 -17.58 -10.61 18.99
CA TYR A 535 -16.47 -10.80 19.94
C TYR A 535 -16.93 -10.68 21.38
N ILE A 536 -17.83 -9.76 21.70
CA ILE A 536 -18.43 -9.59 23.02
C ILE A 536 -19.27 -10.82 23.40
N GLU A 537 -20.07 -11.37 22.49
CA GLU A 537 -20.81 -12.62 22.70
C GLU A 537 -19.88 -13.81 22.99
N ASN A 538 -18.67 -13.81 22.44
CA ASN A 538 -17.63 -14.81 22.70
C ASN A 538 -16.80 -14.53 23.96
N GLY A 539 -17.17 -13.53 24.77
CA GLY A 539 -16.55 -13.22 26.07
C GLY A 539 -15.42 -12.19 26.03
N ASN A 540 -15.19 -11.51 24.90
CA ASN A 540 -14.21 -10.42 24.79
C ASN A 540 -14.93 -9.08 25.02
N GLU A 541 -15.29 -8.78 26.28
CA GLU A 541 -16.14 -7.63 26.62
C GLU A 541 -15.39 -6.30 26.78
N ASN A 542 -14.05 -6.30 26.82
CA ASN A 542 -13.24 -5.11 27.07
C ASN A 542 -12.69 -4.56 25.76
N ILE A 543 -13.45 -3.73 25.07
CA ILE A 543 -13.08 -3.17 23.75
C ILE A 543 -13.12 -1.65 23.81
N ILE A 544 -12.09 -1.01 23.29
CA ILE A 544 -11.98 0.44 23.09
C ILE A 544 -11.76 0.68 21.60
N VAL A 545 -12.59 1.51 20.99
CA VAL A 545 -12.44 1.92 19.58
C VAL A 545 -12.08 3.40 19.52
N VAL A 546 -10.97 3.71 18.91
CA VAL A 546 -10.41 5.07 18.80
C VAL A 546 -10.11 5.40 17.35
N GLY A 547 -10.01 6.67 17.01
CA GLY A 547 -9.55 7.07 15.69
C GLY A 547 -10.22 8.33 15.17
N ASP A 548 -9.90 8.65 13.92
CA ASP A 548 -10.58 9.65 13.14
C ASP A 548 -11.76 9.00 12.39
N TRP A 549 -12.97 9.28 12.86
CA TRP A 549 -14.21 8.73 12.29
C TRP A 549 -14.77 9.56 11.14
N ASN A 550 -14.20 10.76 10.94
CA ASN A 550 -14.57 11.70 9.87
C ASN A 550 -16.06 12.07 9.84
N ASP A 551 -16.73 12.02 10.99
CA ASP A 551 -18.15 12.38 11.14
C ASP A 551 -18.47 12.88 12.55
N GLN A 552 -19.66 13.44 12.78
CA GLN A 552 -20.06 14.03 14.06
C GLN A 552 -21.17 13.21 14.73
N LEU A 553 -21.05 12.95 16.05
CA LEU A 553 -22.10 12.29 16.84
C LEU A 553 -23.42 13.09 16.88
N THR A 554 -23.36 14.41 16.62
CA THR A 554 -24.52 15.31 16.58
C THR A 554 -25.30 15.28 15.29
N ASP A 555 -24.82 14.60 14.26
CA ASP A 555 -25.55 14.45 13.00
C ASP A 555 -26.82 13.62 13.19
N THR A 556 -27.82 13.84 12.34
CA THR A 556 -29.13 13.22 12.51
C THR A 556 -29.70 12.66 11.20
N GLY A 557 -30.62 11.71 11.33
CA GLY A 557 -31.33 11.13 10.21
C GLY A 557 -30.41 10.40 9.23
N LEU A 558 -30.56 10.64 7.92
CA LEU A 558 -29.78 9.96 6.89
C LEU A 558 -28.30 10.34 6.86
N ASN A 559 -27.94 11.44 7.51
CA ASN A 559 -26.54 11.88 7.62
C ASN A 559 -25.80 11.25 8.79
N GLN A 560 -26.50 10.52 9.67
CA GLN A 560 -25.87 9.84 10.82
C GLN A 560 -25.15 8.58 10.37
N SER A 561 -23.85 8.51 10.60
CA SER A 561 -23.06 7.32 10.29
C SER A 561 -22.93 6.33 11.47
N PHE A 562 -23.15 6.80 12.71
CA PHE A 562 -22.94 6.01 13.93
C PHE A 562 -24.14 5.17 14.38
N THR A 563 -25.22 5.11 13.58
CA THR A 563 -26.51 4.49 13.96
C THR A 563 -26.33 3.08 14.52
N ALA A 564 -25.47 2.25 13.93
CA ALA A 564 -25.25 0.87 14.40
C ALA A 564 -24.82 0.81 15.88
N PHE A 565 -23.95 1.72 16.30
CA PHE A 565 -23.48 1.81 17.69
C PHE A 565 -24.42 2.59 18.61
N LEU A 566 -25.06 3.66 18.10
CA LEU A 566 -25.99 4.48 18.88
C LEU A 566 -27.29 3.75 19.22
N ASP A 567 -27.71 2.81 18.39
CA ASP A 567 -28.89 1.98 18.60
C ASP A 567 -28.64 0.77 19.54
N ASP A 568 -27.36 0.55 19.97
CA ASP A 568 -26.96 -0.53 20.89
C ASP A 568 -26.24 0.03 22.16
N PRO A 569 -26.89 0.92 22.93
CA PRO A 569 -26.27 1.58 24.11
C PRO A 569 -26.01 0.65 25.30
N ASP A 570 -26.61 -0.52 25.32
CA ASP A 570 -26.38 -1.54 26.36
C ASP A 570 -25.07 -2.32 26.13
N THR A 571 -24.52 -2.24 24.92
CA THR A 571 -23.26 -2.91 24.54
C THR A 571 -22.14 -1.91 24.31
N PHE A 572 -22.42 -0.74 23.72
CA PHE A 572 -21.42 0.27 23.34
C PHE A 572 -21.84 1.68 23.74
N GLN A 573 -20.88 2.49 24.19
CA GLN A 573 -21.09 3.91 24.47
C GLN A 573 -19.91 4.74 23.97
N PHE A 574 -20.19 5.97 23.53
CA PHE A 574 -19.15 6.93 23.16
C PHE A 574 -18.74 7.78 24.36
N ALA A 575 -17.48 7.72 24.76
CA ALA A 575 -16.92 8.65 25.73
C ALA A 575 -17.04 10.11 25.21
N THR A 576 -16.81 10.31 23.92
CA THR A 576 -16.90 11.62 23.26
C THR A 576 -18.32 12.19 23.17
N MET A 577 -19.38 11.42 23.54
CA MET A 577 -20.74 11.93 23.62
C MET A 577 -20.85 13.05 24.67
N GLU A 578 -20.07 12.97 25.76
CA GLU A 578 -20.05 13.97 26.82
C GLU A 578 -19.61 15.37 26.34
N ILE A 579 -18.70 15.42 25.37
CA ILE A 579 -18.17 16.67 24.79
C ILE A 579 -18.79 16.99 23.42
N SER A 580 -19.63 16.13 22.88
CA SER A 580 -20.25 16.35 21.57
C SER A 580 -21.13 17.60 21.59
N GLY A 581 -20.96 18.48 20.58
CA GLY A 581 -21.66 19.77 20.51
C GLY A 581 -20.96 20.92 21.23
N ASP A 582 -19.92 20.68 22.04
CA ASP A 582 -19.08 21.74 22.60
C ASP A 582 -17.97 22.11 21.60
N THR A 583 -18.11 23.23 20.89
CA THR A 583 -17.14 23.68 19.89
C THR A 583 -15.77 24.01 20.48
N SER A 584 -15.67 24.25 21.80
CA SER A 584 -14.38 24.45 22.46
C SER A 584 -13.57 23.15 22.56
N GLN A 585 -14.25 22.01 22.48
CA GLN A 585 -13.69 20.65 22.48
C GLN A 585 -13.51 20.10 21.05
N ALA A 586 -13.70 20.91 20.00
CA ALA A 586 -13.55 20.46 18.63
C ALA A 586 -12.15 19.88 18.39
N SER A 587 -12.10 18.64 17.89
CA SER A 587 -10.85 17.99 17.46
C SER A 587 -10.38 18.52 16.10
N TYR A 588 -11.31 18.93 15.24
CA TYR A 588 -11.05 19.56 13.94
C TYR A 588 -11.60 20.99 13.88
N PRO A 589 -10.80 22.00 14.22
CA PRO A 589 -11.28 23.39 14.32
C PRO A 589 -11.30 24.18 13.02
N LYS A 590 -10.81 23.61 11.90
CA LYS A 590 -10.65 24.28 10.60
C LYS A 590 -11.96 24.62 9.88
N TRP A 591 -13.06 23.93 10.15
CA TRP A 591 -14.32 24.19 9.48
C TRP A 591 -14.98 25.47 9.94
N ILE A 592 -15.90 25.99 9.15
CA ILE A 592 -16.74 27.15 9.50
C ILE A 592 -17.41 26.91 10.86
N VAL A 593 -17.81 25.66 11.12
CA VAL A 593 -18.25 25.19 12.45
C VAL A 593 -17.22 24.16 12.91
N PRO A 594 -16.43 24.44 13.96
CA PRO A 594 -15.51 23.48 14.54
C PRO A 594 -16.20 22.18 14.92
N SER A 595 -15.58 21.06 14.64
CA SER A 595 -16.22 19.73 14.73
C SER A 595 -15.38 18.74 15.54
N ILE A 596 -16.04 17.80 16.19
CA ILE A 596 -15.39 16.64 16.79
C ILE A 596 -15.50 15.50 15.76
N LEU A 597 -14.37 15.10 15.17
CA LEU A 597 -14.25 14.02 14.18
C LEU A 597 -13.52 12.81 14.75
N ASP A 598 -12.72 13.04 15.80
CA ASP A 598 -11.96 12.03 16.50
C ASP A 598 -12.76 11.54 17.71
N HIS A 599 -13.11 10.26 17.70
CA HIS A 599 -13.99 9.71 18.73
C HIS A 599 -13.36 8.53 19.46
N ILE A 600 -13.84 8.34 20.70
CA ILE A 600 -13.53 7.18 21.55
C ILE A 600 -14.85 6.53 21.96
N LEU A 601 -14.98 5.27 21.57
CA LEU A 601 -16.09 4.37 21.91
C LEU A 601 -15.55 3.25 22.81
N TYR A 602 -16.34 2.82 23.78
CA TYR A 602 -16.02 1.70 24.64
C TYR A 602 -17.19 0.74 24.77
N SER A 603 -16.89 -0.53 24.99
CA SER A 603 -17.89 -1.57 25.20
C SER A 603 -18.27 -1.71 26.68
N LYS A 604 -19.32 -2.50 26.93
CA LYS A 604 -19.92 -2.73 28.27
C LYS A 604 -18.90 -3.16 29.34
N GLY A 605 -17.77 -3.74 28.94
CA GLY A 605 -16.70 -4.11 29.87
C GLY A 605 -16.01 -2.93 30.56
N PHE A 606 -16.30 -1.68 30.15
CA PHE A 606 -15.77 -0.45 30.75
C PHE A 606 -16.85 0.47 31.33
N PHE A 607 -18.11 0.02 31.41
CA PHE A 607 -19.21 0.85 31.93
C PHE A 607 -19.02 1.22 33.38
N ASP A 608 -18.55 0.28 34.21
CA ASP A 608 -18.29 0.52 35.63
C ASP A 608 -17.13 1.52 35.82
N GLU A 609 -16.04 1.37 35.08
CA GLU A 609 -14.88 2.28 35.11
C GLU A 609 -15.27 3.70 34.66
N GLN A 610 -16.09 3.83 33.61
CA GLN A 610 -16.61 5.13 33.21
C GLN A 610 -17.47 5.77 34.32
N ALA A 611 -18.35 4.99 34.95
CA ALA A 611 -19.20 5.47 36.02
C ALA A 611 -18.42 5.86 37.30
N LEU A 612 -17.26 5.25 37.53
CA LEU A 612 -16.36 5.58 38.64
C LEU A 612 -15.57 6.87 38.45
N GLY A 613 -15.66 7.51 37.30
CA GLY A 613 -15.07 8.82 37.07
C GLY A 613 -14.21 8.91 35.79
N GLY A 614 -14.59 8.16 34.74
CA GLY A 614 -14.05 8.31 33.41
C GLY A 614 -14.18 9.75 32.92
N LYS A 615 -13.16 10.26 32.22
CA LYS A 615 -13.11 11.65 31.72
C LYS A 615 -12.64 11.67 30.28
N ILE A 616 -13.30 12.49 29.49
CA ILE A 616 -12.94 12.77 28.10
C ILE A 616 -12.62 14.25 27.92
N GLN A 617 -11.58 14.54 27.14
CA GLN A 617 -11.23 15.91 26.77
C GLN A 617 -10.44 15.97 25.47
N THR A 618 -10.57 17.09 24.76
CA THR A 618 -9.70 17.43 23.64
C THR A 618 -8.48 18.21 24.16
N LEU A 619 -7.28 17.78 23.78
CA LEU A 619 -6.03 18.41 24.20
C LEU A 619 -5.69 19.58 23.25
N ARG A 620 -5.75 20.79 23.77
CA ARG A 620 -5.53 22.02 23.00
C ARG A 620 -4.04 22.37 22.96
N MET A 621 -3.30 21.61 22.14
CA MET A 621 -1.84 21.75 22.04
C MET A 621 -1.39 23.09 21.44
N GLU A 622 -2.23 23.77 20.68
CA GLU A 622 -1.98 25.14 20.22
C GLU A 622 -1.78 26.14 21.37
N GLU A 623 -2.37 25.92 22.54
CA GLU A 623 -2.16 26.73 23.72
C GLU A 623 -0.74 26.57 24.30
N VAL A 624 -0.17 25.39 24.11
CA VAL A 624 1.20 25.02 24.51
C VAL A 624 2.22 25.59 23.52
N LEU A 625 1.94 25.51 22.22
CA LEU A 625 2.80 25.98 21.14
C LEU A 625 2.70 27.48 20.89
N GLY A 626 1.63 28.14 21.37
CA GLY A 626 1.41 29.58 21.31
C GLY A 626 0.43 30.04 20.22
N SER A 627 0.18 29.29 19.17
CA SER A 627 -0.88 29.56 18.19
C SER A 627 -1.36 28.30 17.46
N TRP A 628 -2.58 28.38 16.89
CA TRP A 628 -3.14 27.34 16.04
C TRP A 628 -2.32 27.14 14.75
N GLU A 629 -1.93 28.24 14.11
CA GLU A 629 -1.16 28.22 12.86
C GLU A 629 0.17 27.48 13.04
N LEU A 630 0.85 27.69 14.17
CA LEU A 630 2.10 27.00 14.46
C LEU A 630 1.88 25.51 14.76
N TYR A 631 0.80 25.18 15.48
CA TYR A 631 0.42 23.80 15.75
C TYR A 631 0.12 23.04 14.46
N GLU A 632 -0.71 23.63 13.58
CA GLU A 632 -1.08 23.08 12.28
C GLU A 632 0.15 22.90 11.37
N GLU A 633 1.04 23.88 11.31
CA GLU A 633 2.26 23.79 10.49
C GLU A 633 3.21 22.67 10.96
N ILE A 634 3.35 22.49 12.28
CA ILE A 634 4.36 21.59 12.84
C ILE A 634 3.81 20.19 13.09
N LEU A 635 2.58 20.06 13.56
CA LEU A 635 2.04 18.79 14.06
C LEU A 635 0.86 18.26 13.24
N SER A 636 -0.30 18.95 13.29
CA SER A 636 -1.52 18.44 12.68
C SER A 636 -2.63 19.47 12.60
N ASP A 637 -3.57 19.26 11.69
CA ASP A 637 -4.86 19.97 11.65
C ASP A 637 -5.93 19.34 12.57
N HIS A 638 -5.59 18.26 13.26
CA HIS A 638 -6.41 17.63 14.29
C HIS A 638 -5.83 17.81 15.69
N ARG A 639 -6.67 18.12 16.67
CA ARG A 639 -6.31 18.08 18.09
C ARG A 639 -6.45 16.67 18.63
N PRO A 640 -5.55 16.20 19.51
CA PRO A 640 -5.67 14.93 20.19
C PRO A 640 -6.90 14.87 21.10
N VAL A 641 -7.57 13.72 21.18
CA VAL A 641 -8.67 13.47 22.12
C VAL A 641 -8.23 12.40 23.10
N MET A 642 -8.32 12.69 24.41
CA MET A 642 -7.87 11.82 25.49
C MET A 642 -9.05 11.30 26.33
N TRP A 643 -9.07 10.01 26.58
CA TRP A 643 -9.94 9.37 27.55
C TRP A 643 -9.12 8.78 28.69
N THR A 644 -9.55 9.08 29.92
CA THR A 644 -8.92 8.62 31.16
C THR A 644 -9.95 7.86 31.97
N ILE A 645 -9.63 6.65 32.37
CA ILE A 645 -10.50 5.80 33.19
C ILE A 645 -9.76 5.25 34.40
N PRO A 646 -10.38 5.30 35.61
CA PRO A 646 -9.85 4.62 36.77
C PRO A 646 -10.00 3.10 36.56
N ILE A 647 -8.97 2.35 36.88
CA ILE A 647 -9.07 0.87 36.92
C ILE A 647 -9.19 0.46 38.37
N PRO A 648 -10.37 -0.03 38.80
CA PRO A 648 -10.60 -0.43 40.19
C PRO A 648 -9.78 -1.67 40.60
N ASP A 649 -9.68 -1.88 41.90
CA ASP A 649 -8.99 -3.04 42.52
C ASP A 649 -9.60 -4.38 42.14
#